data_3f993476b53453d790701b8ab46a797d
#
_entry.id   3f993476b53453d790701b8ab46a797d
#
_cell.length_a   1.000
_cell.length_b   1.000
_cell.length_c   1.000
_cell.angle_alpha   90.00
_cell.angle_beta   90.00
_cell.angle_gamma   90.00
#
_symmetry.space_group_name_H-M   'P 1'
#
loop_
_entity.id
_entity.type
_entity.pdbx_description
1 polymer ?
#
loop_
_entity_poly.entity_id
_entity_poly.type
_entity_poly.pdbx_seq_one_letter_code
_entity_poly.pdbx_strand_id
1 'polypeptide(L)'
;MANYDFKSIEKKWQDRWEKEGTFKAVDDFSLPKFYGLIEFPYPSGAGMHVGHIKAYSGMEVICRKRRMQGYNVLFPIGFDAFGLPAENYAIKTGTHPRIVTDRNIHNFTGQLKRVGFAFDWNRVVDTTDTDYYKWTQWIFLKMFEHGLVFRDKAFVNYCPSCKCVLSNEDSQGGKCDICHSDVVQKSKDVWFLRITEYADKLLDGLKHVDFPANIKAQQENWIGRSTGAFVNFTLSGTDETMRIYTTRPDTLFGVTFMVMAPEHPLIDKYSERISNMDEVETYRAECGKKTEFERTQLVKDKTGVKLDGLTAINPVNGKEIPIFISDYVMMGYGTGAIMAVPAHDQRDWDFAKTFGIDIVQVIKGGDIEKEAYTGDGEMINSDFLNGTDNKKESIEKMLVFLKERGIGEKGVQYKMKDWAFNRQRYWGEPIPIIHCPNCGMVAVPENELPLKLPEVENFEPGKGGESPLAKIDSFVNCTCPKCGAPAKRETDTMPQWAGSSWYFLRYIDPHNDKCFADKDKLKYWLPVDWYNGGMEHVTRHLIYSRFWHRFLYDIGEVPVPEPYAKRSGLGLVLGADGVKMSKSRGNVVDPDDVIKKYGADTLRTYIMFMSDYSASAPWKESGVKGCKRFLERVASLADIASGSGTTGKLESIMNKTVKKVSQDIEDMKFNTAIAAMMTCLNEINEVGSLTKDELSVFLRLLCPFAPHLCEEMWEQLGGEGLCSTAQWPDYDESKCVDDEIEIAVQVNGRVRDRFTVPADIDAAGAIAGAKALDKVKEFTDGMVFVKELYVPGKLVNLVVKPQ
;
A
#
# COMPACT_ATOMS: atom_id res chain seq x y z
N MET A 1 29.29 24.42 -23.27
CA MET A 1 29.12 25.09 -21.96
C MET A 1 30.33 24.74 -21.06
N ALA A 2 31.23 25.64 -20.88
CA ALA A 2 32.45 25.35 -20.09
C ALA A 2 32.21 25.14 -18.59
N ASN A 3 31.01 25.45 -18.10
CA ASN A 3 30.64 25.24 -16.69
C ASN A 3 29.14 25.02 -16.58
N TYR A 4 28.70 23.78 -16.28
CA TYR A 4 27.32 23.48 -15.91
C TYR A 4 27.04 24.06 -14.52
N ASP A 5 26.63 25.35 -14.47
CA ASP A 5 26.20 26.02 -13.23
C ASP A 5 24.75 25.63 -12.87
N PHE A 6 24.62 24.45 -12.29
CA PHE A 6 23.31 23.92 -11.92
C PHE A 6 22.53 24.86 -10.97
N LYS A 7 23.22 25.66 -10.12
CA LYS A 7 22.53 26.53 -9.16
C LYS A 7 21.74 27.65 -9.81
N SER A 8 22.35 28.32 -10.79
CA SER A 8 21.67 29.38 -11.54
C SER A 8 20.60 28.82 -12.46
N ILE A 9 20.89 27.70 -13.13
CA ILE A 9 19.98 27.02 -14.07
C ILE A 9 18.73 26.53 -13.34
N GLU A 10 18.89 25.80 -12.23
CA GLU A 10 17.76 25.27 -11.47
C GLU A 10 16.86 26.39 -10.93
N LYS A 11 17.42 27.44 -10.36
CA LYS A 11 16.68 28.60 -9.88
C LYS A 11 15.89 29.29 -11.00
N LYS A 12 16.55 29.54 -12.16
CA LYS A 12 15.93 30.18 -13.34
C LYS A 12 14.66 29.40 -13.76
N TRP A 13 14.78 28.07 -13.88
CA TRP A 13 13.68 27.28 -14.42
C TRP A 13 12.57 27.03 -13.40
N GLN A 14 12.87 26.84 -12.12
CA GLN A 14 11.88 26.74 -11.05
C GLN A 14 11.05 28.03 -10.97
N ASP A 15 11.67 29.21 -10.99
CA ASP A 15 10.97 30.49 -10.96
C ASP A 15 10.10 30.69 -12.20
N ARG A 16 10.57 30.26 -13.38
CA ARG A 16 9.81 30.35 -14.62
C ARG A 16 8.58 29.45 -14.61
N TRP A 17 8.75 28.16 -14.26
CA TRP A 17 7.64 27.20 -14.16
C TRP A 17 6.55 27.66 -13.17
N GLU A 18 6.97 28.19 -12.03
CA GLU A 18 6.03 28.70 -11.02
C GLU A 18 5.27 29.92 -11.56
N LYS A 19 5.97 30.89 -12.16
CA LYS A 19 5.39 32.11 -12.72
C LYS A 19 4.41 31.82 -13.86
N GLU A 20 4.75 30.90 -14.74
CA GLU A 20 3.93 30.55 -15.92
C GLU A 20 2.83 29.54 -15.58
N GLY A 21 2.88 28.89 -14.42
CA GLY A 21 1.96 27.80 -14.06
C GLY A 21 2.04 26.62 -15.01
N THR A 22 3.25 26.28 -15.47
CA THR A 22 3.54 25.31 -16.53
C THR A 22 2.89 23.96 -16.34
N PHE A 23 2.76 23.51 -15.09
CA PHE A 23 2.29 22.17 -14.75
C PHE A 23 0.85 22.11 -14.27
N LYS A 24 0.11 23.20 -14.42
CA LYS A 24 -1.29 23.28 -14.05
C LYS A 24 -2.15 22.39 -14.95
N ALA A 25 -2.99 21.57 -14.35
CA ALA A 25 -4.05 20.86 -15.05
C ALA A 25 -5.16 21.84 -15.46
N VAL A 26 -5.73 21.64 -16.63
CA VAL A 26 -6.78 22.51 -17.16
C VAL A 26 -8.15 21.82 -17.11
N ASP A 27 -9.21 22.61 -16.97
CA ASP A 27 -10.58 22.09 -17.00
C ASP A 27 -11.11 22.03 -18.47
N ASP A 28 -10.30 21.46 -19.36
CA ASP A 28 -10.68 21.15 -20.75
C ASP A 28 -10.94 19.64 -20.90
N PHE A 29 -12.20 19.29 -20.88
CA PHE A 29 -12.64 17.89 -20.92
C PHE A 29 -12.59 17.26 -22.32
N SER A 30 -12.14 18.00 -23.35
CA SER A 30 -11.90 17.48 -24.69
C SER A 30 -10.52 16.82 -24.83
N LEU A 31 -9.58 17.11 -23.94
CA LEU A 31 -8.24 16.55 -23.95
C LEU A 31 -8.21 15.14 -23.34
N PRO A 32 -7.32 14.27 -23.80
CA PRO A 32 -7.06 13.01 -23.10
C PRO A 32 -6.47 13.32 -21.71
N LYS A 33 -7.05 12.72 -20.66
CA LYS A 33 -6.60 12.97 -19.30
C LYS A 33 -5.56 11.96 -18.85
N PHE A 34 -4.69 12.38 -17.93
CA PHE A 34 -3.87 11.50 -17.13
C PHE A 34 -3.80 12.01 -15.70
N TYR A 35 -4.34 11.25 -14.77
CA TYR A 35 -4.28 11.54 -13.35
C TYR A 35 -3.24 10.64 -12.70
N GLY A 36 -2.03 11.16 -12.50
CA GLY A 36 -0.96 10.52 -11.73
C GLY A 36 -1.07 10.89 -10.26
N LEU A 37 -1.08 9.89 -9.38
CA LEU A 37 -1.21 10.10 -7.94
C LEU A 37 -0.03 9.49 -7.19
N ILE A 38 0.38 10.17 -6.14
CA ILE A 38 1.33 9.70 -5.12
C ILE A 38 0.68 9.83 -3.74
N GLU A 39 1.15 9.04 -2.79
CA GLU A 39 0.79 9.24 -1.39
C GLU A 39 1.33 10.60 -0.92
N PHE A 40 0.44 11.45 -0.42
CA PHE A 40 0.88 12.74 0.08
C PHE A 40 1.65 12.61 1.40
N PRO A 41 2.66 13.46 1.64
CA PRO A 41 3.51 13.32 2.80
C PRO A 41 2.80 13.69 4.10
N TYR A 42 3.19 13.01 5.17
CA TYR A 42 2.92 13.43 6.53
C TYR A 42 4.03 14.38 6.98
N PRO A 43 3.75 15.67 7.25
CA PRO A 43 4.78 16.66 7.54
C PRO A 43 5.31 16.53 8.99
N SER A 44 5.85 15.35 9.33
CA SER A 44 6.44 15.07 10.64
C SER A 44 7.92 15.46 10.69
N GLY A 45 8.30 16.31 11.63
CA GLY A 45 9.68 16.71 11.86
C GLY A 45 10.25 17.68 10.81
N ALA A 46 11.58 17.86 10.80
CA ALA A 46 12.24 18.99 10.17
C ALA A 46 12.34 18.98 8.63
N GLY A 47 11.90 17.92 7.95
CA GLY A 47 11.98 17.84 6.50
C GLY A 47 11.87 16.41 5.97
N MET A 48 11.89 16.29 4.63
CA MET A 48 11.87 15.03 3.89
C MET A 48 13.25 14.37 3.89
N HIS A 49 13.28 13.09 3.48
CA HIS A 49 14.49 12.37 3.13
C HIS A 49 14.41 11.86 1.70
N VAL A 50 15.54 11.43 1.13
CA VAL A 50 15.62 10.97 -0.27
C VAL A 50 14.67 9.82 -0.62
N GLY A 51 14.17 9.07 0.37
CA GLY A 51 13.13 8.06 0.13
C GLY A 51 11.81 8.64 -0.39
N HIS A 52 11.39 9.81 0.09
CA HIS A 52 10.24 10.54 -0.46
C HIS A 52 10.50 10.98 -1.90
N ILE A 53 11.73 11.43 -2.17
CA ILE A 53 12.11 11.87 -3.52
C ILE A 53 12.01 10.71 -4.53
N LYS A 54 12.38 9.47 -4.14
CA LYS A 54 12.20 8.28 -4.98
C LYS A 54 10.74 8.05 -5.35
N ALA A 55 9.87 8.09 -4.34
CA ALA A 55 8.43 7.86 -4.52
C ALA A 55 7.82 8.85 -5.52
N TYR A 56 8.17 10.12 -5.37
CA TYR A 56 7.59 11.20 -6.18
C TYR A 56 8.19 11.26 -7.57
N SER A 57 9.51 11.10 -7.70
CA SER A 57 10.19 11.12 -9.00
C SER A 57 9.69 10.03 -9.94
N GLY A 58 9.39 8.82 -9.45
CA GLY A 58 8.94 7.75 -10.31
C GLY A 58 7.62 8.06 -11.03
N MET A 59 6.62 8.58 -10.32
CA MET A 59 5.35 8.98 -10.93
C MET A 59 5.52 10.25 -11.77
N GLU A 60 6.37 11.16 -11.32
CA GLU A 60 6.59 12.41 -12.04
C GLU A 60 7.25 12.21 -13.41
N VAL A 61 8.18 11.25 -13.55
CA VAL A 61 8.75 10.87 -14.85
C VAL A 61 7.65 10.46 -15.83
N ILE A 62 6.69 9.65 -15.37
CA ILE A 62 5.53 9.24 -16.18
C ILE A 62 4.65 10.45 -16.53
N CYS A 63 4.34 11.30 -15.55
CA CYS A 63 3.52 12.50 -15.73
C CYS A 63 4.15 13.47 -16.74
N ARG A 64 5.47 13.68 -16.69
CA ARG A 64 6.18 14.51 -17.67
C ARG A 64 6.10 13.92 -19.07
N LYS A 65 6.34 12.61 -19.23
CA LYS A 65 6.17 11.93 -20.52
C LYS A 65 4.74 12.07 -21.05
N ARG A 66 3.71 11.86 -20.20
CA ARG A 66 2.30 12.03 -20.61
C ARG A 66 2.00 13.44 -21.08
N ARG A 67 2.53 14.47 -20.40
CA ARG A 67 2.36 15.86 -20.84
C ARG A 67 2.99 16.09 -22.20
N MET A 68 4.20 15.54 -22.44
CA MET A 68 4.88 15.58 -23.73
C MET A 68 4.15 14.78 -24.82
N GLN A 69 3.27 13.86 -24.44
CA GLN A 69 2.37 13.13 -25.34
C GLN A 69 1.03 13.84 -25.58
N GLY A 70 0.85 15.07 -25.06
CA GLY A 70 -0.35 15.88 -25.27
C GLY A 70 -1.51 15.61 -24.30
N TYR A 71 -1.26 14.84 -23.21
CA TYR A 71 -2.28 14.63 -22.17
C TYR A 71 -2.44 15.88 -21.29
N ASN A 72 -3.69 16.12 -20.86
CA ASN A 72 -3.99 16.96 -19.72
C ASN A 72 -3.63 16.20 -18.45
N VAL A 73 -2.56 16.61 -17.78
CA VAL A 73 -1.98 15.86 -16.66
C VAL A 73 -2.34 16.52 -15.34
N LEU A 74 -3.06 15.79 -14.49
CA LEU A 74 -3.27 16.11 -13.07
C LEU A 74 -2.23 15.37 -12.23
N PHE A 75 -1.27 16.12 -11.68
CA PHE A 75 -0.26 15.60 -10.75
C PHE A 75 -0.20 16.52 -9.53
N PRO A 76 -1.08 16.31 -8.54
CA PRO A 76 -1.22 17.17 -7.38
C PRO A 76 -0.32 16.78 -6.23
N ILE A 77 -0.20 17.66 -5.25
CA ILE A 77 0.45 17.43 -3.95
C ILE A 77 -0.40 18.03 -2.83
N GLY A 78 -0.25 17.51 -1.62
CA GLY A 78 -0.88 18.01 -0.41
C GLY A 78 -0.20 17.47 0.83
N PHE A 79 -0.84 17.64 1.98
CA PHE A 79 -0.25 17.26 3.27
C PHE A 79 -1.29 16.55 4.14
N ASP A 80 -0.95 15.34 4.58
CA ASP A 80 -1.67 14.64 5.63
C ASP A 80 -1.15 15.14 6.98
N ALA A 81 -1.85 16.08 7.60
CA ALA A 81 -1.25 16.90 8.64
C ALA A 81 -1.91 16.77 10.03
N PHE A 82 -3.03 16.06 10.14
CA PHE A 82 -3.60 15.64 11.42
C PHE A 82 -2.90 14.39 11.98
N GLY A 83 -3.11 14.09 13.25
CA GLY A 83 -2.76 12.83 13.87
C GLY A 83 -1.72 12.89 14.96
N LEU A 84 -1.48 11.72 15.54
CA LEU A 84 -0.66 11.51 16.74
C LEU A 84 0.80 11.98 16.62
N PRO A 85 1.51 11.78 15.49
CA PRO A 85 2.92 12.20 15.43
C PRO A 85 3.11 13.70 15.61
N ALA A 86 2.27 14.53 14.98
CA ALA A 86 2.33 15.99 15.12
C ALA A 86 1.95 16.43 16.53
N GLU A 87 0.90 15.84 17.12
CA GLU A 87 0.46 16.16 18.46
C GLU A 87 1.47 15.73 19.52
N ASN A 88 2.03 14.51 19.41
CA ASN A 88 3.05 14.04 20.34
C ASN A 88 4.32 14.91 20.29
N TYR A 89 4.71 15.38 19.11
CA TYR A 89 5.81 16.33 18.97
C TYR A 89 5.47 17.68 19.58
N ALA A 90 4.26 18.16 19.38
CA ALA A 90 3.76 19.41 19.96
C ALA A 90 3.75 19.35 21.51
N ILE A 91 3.25 18.25 22.09
CA ILE A 91 3.29 18.00 23.54
C ILE A 91 4.74 18.03 24.05
N LYS A 92 5.65 17.32 23.37
CA LYS A 92 7.07 17.25 23.77
C LYS A 92 7.78 18.60 23.74
N THR A 93 7.40 19.46 22.81
CA THR A 93 8.06 20.77 22.60
C THR A 93 7.34 21.93 23.27
N GLY A 94 6.14 21.70 23.82
CA GLY A 94 5.29 22.77 24.37
C GLY A 94 4.79 23.77 23.32
N THR A 95 4.77 23.37 22.04
CA THR A 95 4.36 24.22 20.92
C THR A 95 3.02 23.72 20.38
N HIS A 96 2.07 24.61 20.12
CA HIS A 96 0.76 24.21 19.58
C HIS A 96 0.90 23.44 18.26
N PRO A 97 0.14 22.31 18.04
CA PRO A 97 0.30 21.46 16.87
C PRO A 97 0.07 22.21 15.55
N ARG A 98 -0.80 23.21 15.48
CA ARG A 98 -1.00 24.06 14.29
C ARG A 98 0.31 24.73 13.87
N ILE A 99 1.02 25.36 14.82
CA ILE A 99 2.29 26.09 14.54
C ILE A 99 3.37 25.14 14.02
N VAL A 100 3.45 23.95 14.64
CA VAL A 100 4.40 22.91 14.21
C VAL A 100 4.06 22.43 12.79
N THR A 101 2.80 22.16 12.54
CA THR A 101 2.30 21.66 11.25
C THR A 101 2.56 22.68 10.15
N ASP A 102 2.16 23.93 10.33
CA ASP A 102 2.34 25.00 9.32
C ASP A 102 3.82 25.20 8.97
N ARG A 103 4.70 25.21 9.97
CA ARG A 103 6.15 25.28 9.76
C ARG A 103 6.67 24.09 8.95
N ASN A 104 6.22 22.89 9.27
CA ASN A 104 6.67 21.68 8.59
C ASN A 104 6.15 21.63 7.15
N ILE A 105 4.90 22.01 6.90
CA ILE A 105 4.33 22.13 5.55
C ILE A 105 5.15 23.13 4.71
N HIS A 106 5.48 24.27 5.28
CA HIS A 106 6.33 25.27 4.61
C HIS A 106 7.69 24.68 4.22
N ASN A 107 8.35 23.96 5.12
CA ASN A 107 9.64 23.33 4.85
C ASN A 107 9.54 22.26 3.75
N PHE A 108 8.53 21.38 3.83
CA PHE A 108 8.29 20.34 2.83
C PHE A 108 8.00 20.94 1.45
N THR A 109 7.15 21.97 1.40
CA THR A 109 6.86 22.72 0.17
C THR A 109 8.14 23.29 -0.45
N GLY A 110 8.99 23.91 0.37
CA GLY A 110 10.29 24.45 -0.09
C GLY A 110 11.20 23.35 -0.65
N GLN A 111 11.28 22.19 0.01
CA GLN A 111 12.08 21.06 -0.46
C GLN A 111 11.54 20.50 -1.78
N LEU A 112 10.22 20.30 -1.91
CA LEU A 112 9.59 19.81 -3.13
C LEU A 112 9.82 20.75 -4.33
N LYS A 113 9.71 22.06 -4.10
CA LYS A 113 10.00 23.07 -5.12
C LYS A 113 11.46 23.05 -5.56
N ARG A 114 12.41 22.91 -4.61
CA ARG A 114 13.86 22.82 -4.93
C ARG A 114 14.22 21.60 -5.74
N VAL A 115 13.52 20.48 -5.57
CA VAL A 115 13.70 19.28 -6.42
C VAL A 115 13.19 19.52 -7.84
N GLY A 116 12.32 20.51 -8.05
CA GLY A 116 11.77 20.85 -9.36
C GLY A 116 10.66 19.92 -9.83
N PHE A 117 9.83 19.41 -8.90
CA PHE A 117 8.71 18.56 -9.25
C PHE A 117 7.62 19.31 -10.02
N ALA A 118 7.07 18.66 -11.04
CA ALA A 118 6.00 19.16 -11.91
C ALA A 118 4.59 19.04 -11.27
N PHE A 119 4.47 19.39 -9.99
CA PHE A 119 3.18 19.38 -9.30
C PHE A 119 2.29 20.55 -9.75
N ASP A 120 0.98 20.31 -9.75
CA ASP A 120 -0.01 21.36 -9.84
C ASP A 120 -0.18 22.04 -8.47
N TRP A 121 0.60 23.07 -8.22
CA TRP A 121 0.62 23.83 -6.96
C TRP A 121 -0.69 24.61 -6.68
N ASN A 122 -1.59 24.73 -7.68
CA ASN A 122 -2.90 25.32 -7.46
C ASN A 122 -3.91 24.35 -6.84
N ARG A 123 -3.55 23.07 -6.73
CA ARG A 123 -4.43 22.04 -6.19
C ARG A 123 -3.90 21.42 -4.89
N VAL A 124 -3.08 22.18 -4.17
CA VAL A 124 -2.58 21.77 -2.85
C VAL A 124 -3.73 21.64 -1.86
N VAL A 125 -3.74 20.55 -1.09
CA VAL A 125 -4.66 20.34 0.03
C VAL A 125 -3.89 20.11 1.33
N ASP A 126 -4.46 20.60 2.43
CA ASP A 126 -4.02 20.34 3.79
C ASP A 126 -5.19 19.73 4.57
N THR A 127 -5.03 18.52 5.10
CA THR A 127 -6.12 17.85 5.82
C THR A 127 -6.56 18.60 7.08
N THR A 128 -5.74 19.53 7.58
CA THR A 128 -6.06 20.35 8.76
C THR A 128 -6.79 21.64 8.44
N ASP A 129 -6.96 21.96 7.16
CA ASP A 129 -7.74 23.11 6.75
C ASP A 129 -9.24 22.86 6.93
N THR A 130 -9.95 23.87 7.43
CA THR A 130 -11.41 23.79 7.64
C THR A 130 -12.17 23.52 6.35
N ASP A 131 -11.69 24.05 5.22
CA ASP A 131 -12.28 23.84 3.90
C ASP A 131 -12.07 22.43 3.37
N TYR A 132 -11.09 21.71 3.93
CA TYR A 132 -10.86 20.31 3.66
C TYR A 132 -11.68 19.42 4.60
N TYR A 133 -11.48 19.52 5.92
CA TYR A 133 -12.10 18.57 6.83
C TYR A 133 -13.60 18.78 7.03
N LYS A 134 -14.18 19.91 6.61
CA LYS A 134 -15.61 20.06 6.40
C LYS A 134 -16.20 18.87 5.62
N TRP A 135 -15.51 18.46 4.57
CA TRP A 135 -15.98 17.39 3.71
C TRP A 135 -15.65 16.01 4.26
N THR A 136 -14.58 15.84 5.04
CA THR A 136 -14.36 14.64 5.84
C THR A 136 -15.54 14.41 6.80
N GLN A 137 -15.96 15.46 7.50
CA GLN A 137 -17.12 15.43 8.39
C GLN A 137 -18.42 15.15 7.64
N TRP A 138 -18.61 15.73 6.48
CA TRP A 138 -19.77 15.48 5.63
C TRP A 138 -19.85 14.01 5.18
N ILE A 139 -18.75 13.42 4.72
CA ILE A 139 -18.72 12.00 4.34
C ILE A 139 -19.04 11.12 5.56
N PHE A 140 -18.47 11.44 6.72
CA PHE A 140 -18.78 10.73 7.96
C PHE A 140 -20.29 10.79 8.30
N LEU A 141 -20.91 11.96 8.18
CA LEU A 141 -22.36 12.12 8.40
C LEU A 141 -23.17 11.29 7.40
N LYS A 142 -22.78 11.25 6.14
CA LYS A 142 -23.44 10.37 5.16
C LYS A 142 -23.31 8.90 5.51
N MET A 143 -22.16 8.45 5.99
CA MET A 143 -22.01 7.09 6.50
C MET A 143 -22.87 6.83 7.74
N PHE A 144 -22.99 7.81 8.64
CA PHE A 144 -23.84 7.72 9.81
C PHE A 144 -25.34 7.61 9.43
N GLU A 145 -25.81 8.44 8.50
CA GLU A 145 -27.17 8.40 7.95
C GLU A 145 -27.51 7.04 7.31
N HIS A 146 -26.54 6.37 6.71
CA HIS A 146 -26.70 5.05 6.09
C HIS A 146 -26.42 3.88 7.04
N GLY A 147 -26.25 4.13 8.34
CA GLY A 147 -26.05 3.09 9.34
C GLY A 147 -24.69 2.42 9.33
N LEU A 148 -23.72 2.96 8.56
CA LEU A 148 -22.36 2.43 8.51
C LEU A 148 -21.49 2.90 9.68
N VAL A 149 -21.94 3.88 10.44
CA VAL A 149 -21.28 4.38 11.65
C VAL A 149 -22.12 3.99 12.86
N PHE A 150 -21.49 3.38 13.85
CA PHE A 150 -22.14 3.05 15.13
C PHE A 150 -21.16 3.23 16.29
N ARG A 151 -21.70 3.33 17.50
CA ARG A 151 -20.93 3.41 18.74
C ARG A 151 -21.29 2.24 19.63
N ASP A 152 -20.28 1.54 20.13
CA ASP A 152 -20.49 0.41 21.02
C ASP A 152 -19.36 0.31 22.06
N LYS A 153 -19.65 -0.37 23.15
CA LYS A 153 -18.67 -0.69 24.18
C LYS A 153 -17.98 -1.99 23.81
N ALA A 154 -16.70 -1.91 23.48
CA ALA A 154 -15.93 -3.05 23.02
C ALA A 154 -14.56 -3.13 23.70
N PHE A 155 -13.99 -4.34 23.73
CA PHE A 155 -12.56 -4.52 24.00
C PHE A 155 -11.79 -4.17 22.74
N VAL A 156 -10.95 -3.14 22.83
CA VAL A 156 -10.19 -2.60 21.72
C VAL A 156 -8.74 -2.44 22.07
N ASN A 157 -7.91 -2.38 21.04
CA ASN A 157 -6.50 -2.07 21.19
C ASN A 157 -6.34 -0.65 21.76
N TYR A 158 -5.58 -0.53 22.83
CA TYR A 158 -5.30 0.74 23.50
C TYR A 158 -3.81 0.90 23.74
N CYS A 159 -3.26 2.03 23.31
CA CYS A 159 -1.87 2.39 23.61
C CYS A 159 -1.78 3.16 24.93
N PRO A 160 -1.15 2.60 25.99
CA PRO A 160 -1.02 3.29 27.28
C PRO A 160 -0.13 4.55 27.20
N SER A 161 0.87 4.53 26.31
CA SER A 161 1.79 5.66 26.09
C SER A 161 1.12 6.81 25.33
N CYS A 162 0.45 6.51 24.21
CA CYS A 162 -0.31 7.49 23.45
C CYS A 162 -1.67 7.82 24.09
N LYS A 163 -2.13 7.04 25.07
CA LYS A 163 -3.42 7.19 25.78
C LYS A 163 -4.63 7.25 24.85
N CYS A 164 -4.66 6.43 23.82
CA CYS A 164 -5.74 6.39 22.83
C CYS A 164 -6.04 4.99 22.32
N VAL A 165 -7.27 4.83 21.81
CA VAL A 165 -7.71 3.65 21.07
C VAL A 165 -6.95 3.57 19.74
N LEU A 166 -6.63 2.35 19.33
CA LEU A 166 -5.99 2.04 18.05
C LEU A 166 -6.87 1.08 17.26
N SER A 167 -6.79 1.17 15.93
CA SER A 167 -7.33 0.15 15.05
C SER A 167 -6.43 -1.11 15.06
N ASN A 168 -6.91 -2.20 14.48
CA ASN A 168 -6.09 -3.40 14.33
C ASN A 168 -4.87 -3.16 13.43
N GLU A 169 -5.06 -2.32 12.43
CA GLU A 169 -4.02 -1.90 11.50
C GLU A 169 -2.92 -1.06 12.16
N ASP A 170 -3.28 -0.25 13.18
CA ASP A 170 -2.35 0.61 13.92
C ASP A 170 -1.61 -0.13 15.05
N SER A 171 -1.94 -1.41 15.29
CA SER A 171 -1.43 -2.22 16.41
C SER A 171 -0.88 -3.57 15.98
N GLN A 172 -0.42 -3.69 14.75
CA GLN A 172 0.12 -4.94 14.22
C GLN A 172 1.32 -5.45 15.04
N GLY A 173 1.32 -6.74 15.35
CA GLY A 173 2.35 -7.36 16.17
C GLY A 173 2.31 -6.95 17.65
N GLY A 174 1.16 -6.43 18.15
CA GLY A 174 0.99 -6.04 19.56
C GLY A 174 1.71 -4.75 19.95
N LYS A 175 2.20 -3.99 18.98
CA LYS A 175 2.91 -2.72 19.19
C LYS A 175 2.14 -1.55 18.55
N CYS A 176 2.15 -0.41 19.22
CA CYS A 176 1.68 0.84 18.63
C CYS A 176 2.61 1.26 17.49
N ASP A 177 2.09 1.49 16.29
CA ASP A 177 2.92 1.87 15.14
C ASP A 177 3.52 3.28 15.24
N ILE A 178 3.00 4.12 16.14
CA ILE A 178 3.47 5.49 16.38
C ILE A 178 4.60 5.55 17.41
N CYS A 179 4.39 4.95 18.60
CA CYS A 179 5.35 5.07 19.71
C CYS A 179 6.09 3.75 20.03
N HIS A 180 5.73 2.67 19.36
CA HIS A 180 6.28 1.32 19.50
C HIS A 180 6.13 0.67 20.90
N SER A 181 5.31 1.28 21.77
CA SER A 181 4.95 0.71 23.08
C SER A 181 4.02 -0.47 22.91
N ASP A 182 3.98 -1.35 23.92
CA ASP A 182 3.04 -2.47 23.95
C ASP A 182 1.61 -1.96 24.01
N VAL A 183 0.75 -2.60 23.24
CA VAL A 183 -0.68 -2.34 23.16
C VAL A 183 -1.39 -3.29 24.10
N VAL A 184 -2.39 -2.79 24.82
CA VAL A 184 -3.23 -3.57 25.75
C VAL A 184 -4.67 -3.60 25.26
N GLN A 185 -5.43 -4.62 25.67
CA GLN A 185 -6.88 -4.65 25.45
C GLN A 185 -7.57 -3.84 26.57
N LYS A 186 -8.47 -2.93 26.19
CA LYS A 186 -9.23 -2.11 27.14
C LYS A 186 -10.68 -1.99 26.69
N SER A 187 -11.61 -2.17 27.62
CA SER A 187 -13.03 -1.89 27.35
C SER A 187 -13.24 -0.38 27.28
N LYS A 188 -13.73 0.10 26.15
CA LYS A 188 -14.02 1.52 25.86
C LYS A 188 -15.27 1.65 25.01
N ASP A 189 -15.94 2.80 25.10
CA ASP A 189 -16.93 3.22 24.11
C ASP A 189 -16.20 3.68 22.86
N VAL A 190 -16.47 3.05 21.73
CA VAL A 190 -15.73 3.25 20.48
C VAL A 190 -16.68 3.49 19.32
N TRP A 191 -16.35 4.41 18.47
CA TRP A 191 -16.97 4.57 17.17
C TRP A 191 -16.38 3.57 16.18
N PHE A 192 -17.24 2.91 15.45
CA PHE A 192 -16.87 1.95 14.43
C PHE A 192 -17.44 2.35 13.07
N LEU A 193 -16.66 2.11 12.02
CA LEU A 193 -17.16 2.06 10.65
C LEU A 193 -17.33 0.60 10.23
N ARG A 194 -18.51 0.24 9.69
CA ARG A 194 -18.86 -1.11 9.21
C ARG A 194 -18.16 -1.45 7.89
N ILE A 195 -16.85 -1.42 7.89
CA ILE A 195 -16.05 -1.77 6.70
C ILE A 195 -16.27 -3.22 6.25
N THR A 196 -16.68 -4.09 7.18
CA THR A 196 -16.98 -5.49 6.90
C THR A 196 -18.17 -5.66 5.95
N GLU A 197 -19.13 -4.73 5.94
CA GLU A 197 -20.24 -4.73 4.97
C GLU A 197 -19.80 -4.48 3.55
N TYR A 198 -18.60 -3.94 3.38
CA TYR A 198 -17.96 -3.68 2.07
C TYR A 198 -16.93 -4.74 1.69
N ALA A 199 -16.66 -5.73 2.52
CA ALA A 199 -15.62 -6.73 2.32
C ALA A 199 -15.71 -7.45 0.96
N ASP A 200 -16.90 -7.94 0.61
CA ASP A 200 -17.12 -8.61 -0.69
C ASP A 200 -17.00 -7.65 -1.88
N LYS A 201 -17.47 -6.40 -1.74
CA LYS A 201 -17.32 -5.36 -2.77
C LYS A 201 -15.85 -4.99 -2.98
N LEU A 202 -15.06 -4.91 -1.88
CA LEU A 202 -13.62 -4.65 -1.94
C LEU A 202 -12.85 -5.78 -2.61
N LEU A 203 -13.21 -7.05 -2.33
CA LEU A 203 -12.63 -8.22 -2.98
C LEU A 203 -12.99 -8.28 -4.47
N ASP A 204 -14.25 -8.03 -4.80
CA ASP A 204 -14.70 -8.04 -6.19
C ASP A 204 -14.02 -6.94 -7.01
N GLY A 205 -13.87 -5.75 -6.44
CA GLY A 205 -13.18 -4.63 -7.08
C GLY A 205 -11.74 -4.94 -7.49
N LEU A 206 -11.03 -5.81 -6.76
CA LEU A 206 -9.66 -6.22 -7.12
C LEU A 206 -9.56 -6.94 -8.47
N LYS A 207 -10.66 -7.50 -8.98
CA LYS A 207 -10.71 -8.16 -10.30
C LYS A 207 -10.65 -7.14 -11.44
N HIS A 208 -11.04 -5.90 -11.18
CA HIS A 208 -11.25 -4.86 -12.19
C HIS A 208 -10.14 -3.80 -12.24
N VAL A 209 -9.09 -3.96 -11.42
CA VAL A 209 -7.97 -3.01 -11.32
C VAL A 209 -6.64 -3.67 -11.69
N ASP A 210 -5.73 -2.86 -12.26
CA ASP A 210 -4.37 -3.28 -12.59
C ASP A 210 -3.44 -3.08 -11.38
N PHE A 211 -3.63 -3.94 -10.37
CA PHE A 211 -2.76 -3.99 -9.20
C PHE A 211 -1.81 -5.19 -9.29
N PRO A 212 -0.55 -5.05 -8.88
CA PRO A 212 0.37 -6.16 -8.76
C PRO A 212 -0.20 -7.33 -7.94
N ALA A 213 0.09 -8.56 -8.34
CA ALA A 213 -0.45 -9.76 -7.71
C ALA A 213 -0.19 -9.84 -6.19
N ASN A 214 0.99 -9.39 -5.75
CA ASN A 214 1.34 -9.34 -4.33
C ASN A 214 0.49 -8.32 -3.55
N ILE A 215 0.07 -7.21 -4.15
CA ILE A 215 -0.82 -6.23 -3.53
C ILE A 215 -2.23 -6.81 -3.40
N LYS A 216 -2.75 -7.43 -4.47
CA LYS A 216 -4.05 -8.10 -4.44
C LYS A 216 -4.09 -9.19 -3.36
N ALA A 217 -3.08 -10.07 -3.34
CA ALA A 217 -2.99 -11.14 -2.35
C ALA A 217 -2.90 -10.61 -0.90
N GLN A 218 -2.19 -9.51 -0.65
CA GLN A 218 -2.15 -8.90 0.68
C GLN A 218 -3.51 -8.38 1.12
N GLN A 219 -4.27 -7.72 0.24
CA GLN A 219 -5.62 -7.26 0.56
C GLN A 219 -6.60 -8.43 0.75
N GLU A 220 -6.56 -9.42 -0.13
CA GLU A 220 -7.36 -10.64 -0.02
C GLU A 220 -7.11 -11.35 1.31
N ASN A 221 -5.85 -11.53 1.70
CA ASN A 221 -5.47 -12.16 2.96
C ASN A 221 -5.85 -11.32 4.18
N TRP A 222 -5.80 -9.98 4.06
CA TRP A 222 -6.20 -9.08 5.15
C TRP A 222 -7.70 -9.11 5.36
N ILE A 223 -8.49 -9.03 4.30
CA ILE A 223 -9.94 -9.16 4.36
C ILE A 223 -10.31 -10.58 4.83
N GLY A 224 -9.61 -11.60 4.33
CA GLY A 224 -9.66 -12.96 4.83
C GLY A 224 -11.08 -13.53 4.80
N ARG A 225 -11.74 -13.47 3.64
CA ARG A 225 -13.08 -14.02 3.44
C ARG A 225 -13.06 -15.54 3.61
N SER A 226 -13.87 -16.03 4.53
CA SER A 226 -14.09 -17.46 4.73
C SER A 226 -15.57 -17.82 4.58
N THR A 227 -15.84 -18.96 3.97
CA THR A 227 -17.19 -19.49 3.83
C THR A 227 -17.28 -20.74 4.70
N GLY A 228 -18.34 -20.83 5.49
CA GLY A 228 -18.56 -21.94 6.42
C GLY A 228 -20.01 -22.00 6.88
N ALA A 229 -20.19 -22.38 8.13
CA ALA A 229 -21.50 -22.45 8.78
C ALA A 229 -21.48 -21.73 10.14
N PHE A 230 -22.56 -21.06 10.44
CA PHE A 230 -22.94 -20.77 11.81
C PHE A 230 -23.70 -21.97 12.36
N VAL A 231 -23.33 -22.43 13.55
CA VAL A 231 -23.93 -23.58 14.21
C VAL A 231 -24.27 -23.21 15.64
N ASN A 232 -25.49 -23.57 16.09
CA ASN A 232 -25.98 -23.30 17.43
C ASN A 232 -25.82 -24.54 18.30
N PHE A 233 -25.06 -24.42 19.38
CA PHE A 233 -24.94 -25.43 20.43
C PHE A 233 -25.75 -25.00 21.61
N THR A 234 -26.72 -25.83 22.06
CA THR A 234 -27.54 -25.52 23.23
C THR A 234 -26.73 -25.81 24.50
N LEU A 235 -26.80 -24.90 25.49
CA LEU A 235 -26.25 -25.14 26.81
C LEU A 235 -27.13 -26.12 27.56
N SER A 236 -26.55 -27.20 28.09
CA SER A 236 -27.29 -28.28 28.75
C SER A 236 -28.16 -27.75 29.90
N GLY A 237 -29.43 -28.17 29.91
CA GLY A 237 -30.42 -27.76 30.91
C GLY A 237 -30.85 -26.30 30.84
N THR A 238 -30.74 -25.67 29.67
CA THR A 238 -31.23 -24.30 29.39
C THR A 238 -31.76 -24.20 27.97
N ASP A 239 -32.49 -23.08 27.68
CA ASP A 239 -32.85 -22.72 26.29
C ASP A 239 -31.80 -21.83 25.60
N GLU A 240 -30.69 -21.58 26.27
CA GLU A 240 -29.61 -20.72 25.72
C GLU A 240 -28.79 -21.44 24.66
N THR A 241 -28.45 -20.74 23.61
CA THR A 241 -27.61 -21.28 22.54
C THR A 241 -26.30 -20.53 22.45
N MET A 242 -25.21 -21.27 22.30
CA MET A 242 -23.90 -20.75 21.97
C MET A 242 -23.69 -20.91 20.46
N ARG A 243 -23.67 -19.79 19.74
CA ARG A 243 -23.48 -19.80 18.30
C ARG A 243 -22.00 -19.76 17.98
N ILE A 244 -21.54 -20.67 17.12
CA ILE A 244 -20.15 -20.70 16.63
C ILE A 244 -20.11 -20.57 15.12
N TYR A 245 -18.93 -20.25 14.60
CA TYR A 245 -18.62 -20.29 13.18
C TYR A 245 -17.54 -21.33 12.90
N THR A 246 -17.76 -22.14 11.86
CA THR A 246 -16.77 -23.11 11.40
C THR A 246 -16.66 -23.17 9.88
N THR A 247 -15.46 -23.31 9.34
CA THR A 247 -15.21 -23.60 7.93
C THR A 247 -15.31 -25.09 7.60
N ARG A 248 -15.42 -25.95 8.65
CA ARG A 248 -15.47 -27.39 8.55
C ARG A 248 -16.73 -27.97 9.22
N PRO A 249 -17.94 -27.57 8.75
CA PRO A 249 -19.18 -28.14 9.31
C PRO A 249 -19.29 -29.66 9.09
N ASP A 250 -18.62 -30.21 8.08
CA ASP A 250 -18.52 -31.65 7.82
C ASP A 250 -17.94 -32.44 9.00
N THR A 251 -17.14 -31.81 9.87
CA THR A 251 -16.51 -32.48 11.03
C THR A 251 -17.31 -32.39 12.32
N LEU A 252 -18.53 -31.85 12.32
CA LEU A 252 -19.35 -31.65 13.51
C LEU A 252 -19.57 -32.92 14.37
N PHE A 253 -19.64 -34.10 13.76
CA PHE A 253 -19.75 -35.37 14.50
C PHE A 253 -18.52 -35.71 15.34
N GLY A 254 -17.35 -35.10 15.00
CA GLY A 254 -16.09 -35.24 15.72
C GLY A 254 -15.84 -34.21 16.82
N VAL A 255 -16.81 -33.32 17.09
CA VAL A 255 -16.70 -32.32 18.15
C VAL A 255 -16.83 -33.00 19.51
N THR A 256 -15.79 -32.85 20.33
CA THR A 256 -15.72 -33.47 21.66
C THR A 256 -15.66 -32.47 22.81
N PHE A 257 -15.40 -31.20 22.51
CA PHE A 257 -15.47 -30.11 23.48
C PHE A 257 -15.68 -28.76 22.78
N MET A 258 -16.03 -27.74 23.58
CA MET A 258 -16.15 -26.36 23.16
C MET A 258 -15.12 -25.52 23.90
N VAL A 259 -14.68 -24.44 23.25
CA VAL A 259 -13.81 -23.46 23.91
C VAL A 259 -14.38 -22.06 23.74
N MET A 260 -14.49 -21.31 24.82
CA MET A 260 -14.89 -19.91 24.83
C MET A 260 -13.75 -18.99 25.17
N ALA A 261 -13.86 -17.74 24.75
CA ALA A 261 -13.01 -16.67 25.21
C ALA A 261 -13.19 -16.45 26.73
N PRO A 262 -12.11 -16.15 27.48
CA PRO A 262 -12.22 -15.86 28.90
C PRO A 262 -13.18 -14.70 29.25
N GLU A 263 -13.38 -13.79 28.29
CA GLU A 263 -14.25 -12.62 28.41
C GLU A 263 -15.70 -12.86 27.94
N HIS A 264 -16.07 -14.11 27.62
CA HIS A 264 -17.37 -14.41 27.04
C HIS A 264 -18.53 -14.14 28.04
N PRO A 265 -19.60 -13.39 27.66
CA PRO A 265 -20.67 -12.99 28.58
C PRO A 265 -21.45 -14.15 29.25
N LEU A 266 -21.48 -15.31 28.60
CA LEU A 266 -22.13 -16.50 29.15
C LEU A 266 -21.49 -16.99 30.45
N ILE A 267 -20.22 -16.70 30.69
CA ILE A 267 -19.53 -17.06 31.94
C ILE A 267 -20.15 -16.30 33.11
N ASP A 268 -20.33 -15.00 32.97
CA ASP A 268 -20.91 -14.14 34.00
C ASP A 268 -22.41 -14.47 34.19
N LYS A 269 -23.12 -14.72 33.07
CA LYS A 269 -24.57 -15.05 33.09
C LYS A 269 -24.88 -16.34 33.83
N TYR A 270 -23.99 -17.33 33.75
CA TYR A 270 -24.13 -18.65 34.34
C TYR A 270 -23.15 -18.92 35.48
N SER A 271 -22.58 -17.90 36.08
CA SER A 271 -21.59 -17.99 37.16
C SER A 271 -22.08 -18.84 38.36
N GLU A 272 -23.34 -18.77 38.71
CA GLU A 272 -23.96 -19.57 39.80
C GLU A 272 -23.97 -21.08 39.51
N ARG A 273 -23.88 -21.51 38.25
CA ARG A 273 -23.82 -22.93 37.82
C ARG A 273 -22.39 -23.44 37.70
N ILE A 274 -21.41 -22.58 37.67
CA ILE A 274 -20.00 -22.93 37.52
C ILE A 274 -19.41 -23.14 38.91
N SER A 275 -19.14 -24.42 39.27
CA SER A 275 -18.72 -24.76 40.62
C SER A 275 -17.28 -24.36 40.92
N ASN A 276 -16.41 -24.19 39.90
CA ASN A 276 -15.02 -23.78 40.03
C ASN A 276 -14.77 -22.33 39.66
N MET A 277 -15.67 -21.44 39.95
CA MET A 277 -15.63 -20.03 39.50
C MET A 277 -14.38 -19.30 39.98
N ASP A 278 -13.84 -19.63 41.16
CA ASP A 278 -12.59 -19.01 41.65
C ASP A 278 -11.38 -19.31 40.73
N GLU A 279 -11.29 -20.55 40.21
CA GLU A 279 -10.28 -20.91 39.22
C GLU A 279 -10.49 -20.20 37.89
N VAL A 280 -11.74 -20.08 37.44
CA VAL A 280 -12.14 -19.36 36.23
C VAL A 280 -11.75 -17.90 36.32
N GLU A 281 -12.04 -17.22 37.44
CA GLU A 281 -11.68 -15.81 37.64
C GLU A 281 -10.16 -15.59 37.70
N THR A 282 -9.44 -16.51 38.33
CA THR A 282 -7.97 -16.47 38.35
C THR A 282 -7.41 -16.54 36.93
N TYR A 283 -7.89 -17.46 36.12
CA TYR A 283 -7.48 -17.62 34.73
C TYR A 283 -7.86 -16.41 33.86
N ARG A 284 -9.09 -15.86 34.04
CA ARG A 284 -9.53 -14.62 33.37
C ARG A 284 -8.60 -13.46 33.67
N ALA A 285 -8.20 -13.29 34.94
CA ALA A 285 -7.28 -12.23 35.36
C ALA A 285 -5.88 -12.40 34.77
N GLU A 286 -5.41 -13.63 34.58
CA GLU A 286 -4.13 -13.92 33.90
C GLU A 286 -4.21 -13.62 32.41
N CYS A 287 -5.27 -14.04 31.74
CA CYS A 287 -5.50 -13.78 30.32
C CYS A 287 -5.64 -12.28 30.03
N GLY A 288 -6.27 -11.53 30.94
CA GLY A 288 -6.41 -10.08 30.81
C GLY A 288 -5.09 -9.29 30.85
N LYS A 289 -4.00 -9.91 31.31
CA LYS A 289 -2.65 -9.32 31.30
C LYS A 289 -1.92 -9.53 29.98
N LYS A 290 -2.36 -10.51 29.16
CA LYS A 290 -1.72 -10.89 27.90
C LYS A 290 -2.23 -10.03 26.74
N THR A 291 -1.35 -9.64 25.84
CA THR A 291 -1.72 -9.00 24.56
C THR A 291 -2.34 -10.04 23.61
N GLU A 292 -3.08 -9.57 22.60
CA GLU A 292 -3.62 -10.44 21.55
C GLU A 292 -2.52 -11.25 20.85
N PHE A 293 -1.36 -10.62 20.63
CA PHE A 293 -0.21 -11.26 20.00
C PHE A 293 0.36 -12.38 20.88
N GLU A 294 0.51 -12.15 22.19
CA GLU A 294 0.95 -13.18 23.12
C GLU A 294 -0.04 -14.34 23.18
N ARG A 295 -1.36 -14.05 23.17
CA ARG A 295 -2.41 -15.08 23.20
C ARG A 295 -2.46 -15.93 21.94
N THR A 296 -2.14 -15.39 20.77
CA THR A 296 -2.34 -16.06 19.47
C THR A 296 -1.07 -16.55 18.81
N GLN A 297 0.07 -15.91 19.03
CA GLN A 297 1.32 -16.16 18.29
C GLN A 297 2.45 -16.76 19.14
N LEU A 298 2.52 -16.44 20.43
CA LEU A 298 3.65 -16.83 21.29
C LEU A 298 3.40 -18.08 22.14
N VAL A 299 2.14 -18.57 22.22
CA VAL A 299 1.80 -19.68 23.13
C VAL A 299 2.26 -21.01 22.57
N LYS A 300 3.22 -21.66 23.25
CA LYS A 300 3.63 -23.03 22.99
C LYS A 300 2.84 -24.04 23.80
N ASP A 301 2.46 -23.71 25.05
CA ASP A 301 1.74 -24.60 25.96
C ASP A 301 0.24 -24.29 25.92
N LYS A 302 -0.58 -25.35 25.83
CA LYS A 302 -2.04 -25.18 25.84
C LYS A 302 -2.52 -25.00 27.28
N THR A 303 -3.11 -23.83 27.54
CA THR A 303 -3.70 -23.49 28.83
C THR A 303 -5.21 -23.30 28.70
N GLY A 304 -5.94 -23.63 29.75
CA GLY A 304 -7.39 -23.43 29.77
C GLY A 304 -7.98 -23.93 31.09
N VAL A 305 -9.21 -23.56 31.36
CA VAL A 305 -9.98 -24.02 32.55
C VAL A 305 -11.31 -24.54 32.06
N LYS A 306 -11.67 -25.73 32.55
CA LYS A 306 -13.00 -26.32 32.33
C LYS A 306 -14.03 -25.57 33.15
N LEU A 307 -15.23 -25.32 32.57
CA LEU A 307 -16.36 -24.75 33.29
C LEU A 307 -17.15 -25.89 33.92
N ASP A 308 -16.85 -26.23 35.19
CA ASP A 308 -17.51 -27.32 35.86
C ASP A 308 -18.96 -26.96 36.21
N GLY A 309 -19.92 -27.75 35.70
CA GLY A 309 -21.35 -27.52 35.81
C GLY A 309 -22.01 -26.83 34.61
N LEU A 310 -21.18 -26.52 33.59
CA LEU A 310 -21.70 -25.99 32.34
C LEU A 310 -21.20 -26.82 31.16
N THR A 311 -22.09 -27.37 30.36
CA THR A 311 -21.83 -28.23 29.21
C THR A 311 -22.66 -27.81 28.03
N ALA A 312 -22.29 -28.19 26.81
CA ALA A 312 -23.04 -27.93 25.59
C ALA A 312 -23.53 -29.25 24.95
N ILE A 313 -24.63 -29.19 24.23
CA ILE A 313 -25.16 -30.30 23.46
C ILE A 313 -24.71 -30.17 22.01
N ASN A 314 -23.99 -31.18 21.50
CA ASN A 314 -23.64 -31.23 20.10
C ASN A 314 -24.90 -31.44 19.25
N PRO A 315 -25.25 -30.49 18.35
CA PRO A 315 -26.57 -30.47 17.70
C PRO A 315 -26.75 -31.59 16.66
N VAL A 316 -25.68 -32.26 16.21
CA VAL A 316 -25.77 -33.32 15.17
C VAL A 316 -25.92 -34.73 15.76
N ASN A 317 -25.45 -34.97 16.98
CA ASN A 317 -25.49 -36.31 17.60
C ASN A 317 -26.09 -36.32 19.02
N GLY A 318 -26.50 -35.15 19.58
CA GLY A 318 -27.10 -35.02 20.88
C GLY A 318 -26.19 -35.31 22.08
N LYS A 319 -24.89 -35.50 21.86
CA LYS A 319 -23.94 -35.75 22.95
C LYS A 319 -23.68 -34.48 23.75
N GLU A 320 -23.61 -34.65 25.04
CA GLU A 320 -23.21 -33.59 25.97
C GLU A 320 -21.67 -33.52 26.00
N ILE A 321 -21.12 -32.34 25.81
CA ILE A 321 -19.67 -32.07 25.69
C ILE A 321 -19.24 -30.96 26.65
N PRO A 322 -18.04 -31.05 27.25
CA PRO A 322 -17.52 -30.04 28.16
C PRO A 322 -17.22 -28.71 27.46
N ILE A 323 -17.29 -27.63 28.24
CA ILE A 323 -16.90 -26.29 27.81
C ILE A 323 -15.66 -25.87 28.58
N PHE A 324 -14.67 -25.35 27.88
CA PHE A 324 -13.46 -24.76 28.43
C PHE A 324 -13.39 -23.27 28.10
N ILE A 325 -12.66 -22.53 28.90
CA ILE A 325 -12.13 -21.21 28.51
C ILE A 325 -10.64 -21.35 28.20
N SER A 326 -10.18 -20.64 27.18
CA SER A 326 -8.76 -20.63 26.85
C SER A 326 -8.35 -19.31 26.20
N ASP A 327 -7.11 -18.91 26.43
CA ASP A 327 -6.55 -17.64 25.97
C ASP A 327 -6.41 -17.54 24.45
N TYR A 328 -6.37 -18.65 23.71
CA TYR A 328 -6.30 -18.62 22.24
C TYR A 328 -7.64 -18.32 21.55
N VAL A 329 -8.76 -18.34 22.28
CA VAL A 329 -10.07 -17.92 21.77
C VAL A 329 -10.32 -16.45 22.14
N MET A 330 -10.70 -15.64 21.16
CA MET A 330 -10.84 -14.20 21.32
C MET A 330 -12.30 -13.77 21.08
N MET A 331 -12.82 -12.88 21.90
CA MET A 331 -14.14 -12.28 21.70
C MET A 331 -14.24 -11.51 20.38
N GLY A 332 -13.16 -10.93 19.94
CA GLY A 332 -13.13 -10.17 18.71
C GLY A 332 -13.03 -11.02 17.44
N TYR A 333 -13.01 -12.34 17.53
CA TYR A 333 -12.93 -13.24 16.37
C TYR A 333 -14.09 -14.24 16.40
N GLY A 334 -14.93 -14.21 15.36
CA GLY A 334 -16.12 -15.05 15.32
C GLY A 334 -17.17 -14.62 16.36
N THR A 335 -17.64 -15.60 17.10
CA THR A 335 -18.67 -15.44 18.15
C THR A 335 -18.07 -15.43 19.57
N GLY A 336 -16.75 -15.47 19.70
CA GLY A 336 -16.06 -15.66 20.98
C GLY A 336 -16.13 -17.09 21.50
N ALA A 337 -16.64 -18.03 20.71
CA ALA A 337 -16.67 -19.46 21.01
C ALA A 337 -16.33 -20.29 19.77
N ILE A 338 -15.70 -21.44 19.96
CA ILE A 338 -15.36 -22.38 18.90
C ILE A 338 -15.75 -23.80 19.28
N MET A 339 -16.09 -24.61 18.30
CA MET A 339 -16.13 -26.06 18.44
C MET A 339 -14.71 -26.61 18.26
N ALA A 340 -14.36 -27.66 18.97
CA ALA A 340 -13.08 -28.32 18.88
C ALA A 340 -13.19 -29.74 18.32
N VAL A 341 -12.39 -30.01 17.29
CA VAL A 341 -12.36 -31.31 16.58
C VAL A 341 -10.95 -31.88 16.63
N PRO A 342 -10.56 -32.50 17.75
CA PRO A 342 -9.15 -32.89 18.00
C PRO A 342 -8.60 -33.91 17.00
N ALA A 343 -9.44 -34.72 16.36
CA ALA A 343 -8.96 -35.64 15.33
C ALA A 343 -8.51 -34.92 14.04
N HIS A 344 -8.94 -33.67 13.78
CA HIS A 344 -8.77 -32.97 12.49
C HIS A 344 -8.26 -31.53 12.60
N ASP A 345 -7.92 -31.07 13.80
CA ASP A 345 -7.22 -29.80 14.05
C ASP A 345 -6.08 -30.03 15.06
N GLN A 346 -4.85 -29.68 14.71
CA GLN A 346 -3.69 -29.96 15.55
C GLN A 346 -3.74 -29.19 16.87
N ARG A 347 -4.29 -27.98 16.91
CA ARG A 347 -4.42 -27.18 18.14
C ARG A 347 -5.41 -27.83 19.10
N ASP A 348 -6.50 -28.34 18.57
CA ASP A 348 -7.53 -29.05 19.35
C ASP A 348 -7.00 -30.40 19.83
N TRP A 349 -6.18 -31.07 19.03
CA TRP A 349 -5.52 -32.33 19.40
C TRP A 349 -4.56 -32.12 20.57
N ASP A 350 -3.69 -31.10 20.47
CA ASP A 350 -2.74 -30.76 21.55
C ASP A 350 -3.49 -30.43 22.84
N PHE A 351 -4.60 -29.70 22.74
CA PHE A 351 -5.46 -29.37 23.87
C PHE A 351 -6.12 -30.63 24.46
N ALA A 352 -6.70 -31.48 23.62
CA ALA A 352 -7.36 -32.71 24.05
C ALA A 352 -6.40 -33.67 24.76
N LYS A 353 -5.16 -33.80 24.24
CA LYS A 353 -4.12 -34.61 24.90
C LYS A 353 -3.70 -34.00 26.26
N THR A 354 -3.61 -32.69 26.37
CA THR A 354 -3.27 -31.97 27.61
C THR A 354 -4.33 -32.16 28.69
N PHE A 355 -5.62 -32.09 28.33
CA PHE A 355 -6.73 -32.16 29.26
C PHE A 355 -7.44 -33.53 29.36
N GLY A 356 -6.92 -34.56 28.65
CA GLY A 356 -7.48 -35.92 28.68
C GLY A 356 -8.88 -36.02 28.07
N ILE A 357 -9.15 -35.28 26.98
CA ILE A 357 -10.43 -35.28 26.30
C ILE A 357 -10.42 -36.32 25.16
N ASP A 358 -11.57 -36.96 24.94
CA ASP A 358 -11.74 -37.95 23.87
C ASP A 358 -11.45 -37.34 22.47
N ILE A 359 -10.83 -38.15 21.60
CA ILE A 359 -10.54 -37.80 20.20
C ILE A 359 -11.36 -38.73 19.29
N VAL A 360 -12.28 -38.18 18.53
CA VAL A 360 -13.19 -38.92 17.65
C VAL A 360 -12.83 -38.65 16.19
N GLN A 361 -12.34 -39.68 15.50
CA GLN A 361 -12.02 -39.54 14.07
C GLN A 361 -13.28 -39.59 13.21
N VAL A 362 -13.43 -38.62 12.33
CA VAL A 362 -14.57 -38.52 11.39
C VAL A 362 -14.15 -38.45 9.92
N ILE A 363 -12.85 -38.35 9.66
CA ILE A 363 -12.26 -38.46 8.31
C ILE A 363 -11.22 -39.60 8.41
N LYS A 364 -11.33 -40.59 7.53
CA LYS A 364 -10.42 -41.73 7.48
C LYS A 364 -9.05 -41.31 6.94
N GLY A 365 -8.01 -41.61 7.71
CA GLY A 365 -6.61 -41.38 7.37
C GLY A 365 -5.77 -40.97 8.57
N GLY A 366 -4.46 -41.07 8.41
CA GLY A 366 -3.49 -40.80 9.47
C GLY A 366 -3.58 -41.67 10.71
N ASP A 367 -2.78 -41.33 11.72
CA ASP A 367 -2.74 -41.99 13.04
C ASP A 367 -3.08 -40.92 14.10
N ILE A 368 -4.35 -40.82 14.46
CA ILE A 368 -4.86 -39.79 15.40
C ILE A 368 -4.33 -39.98 16.84
N GLU A 369 -3.66 -41.09 17.14
CA GLU A 369 -3.00 -41.25 18.43
C GLU A 369 -1.69 -40.44 18.51
N LYS A 370 -1.07 -40.13 17.35
CA LYS A 370 0.20 -39.40 17.27
C LYS A 370 0.01 -37.92 16.98
N GLU A 371 -0.94 -37.60 16.10
CA GLU A 371 -1.19 -36.26 15.65
C GLU A 371 -2.59 -36.13 14.99
N ALA A 372 -3.10 -34.89 14.83
CA ALA A 372 -4.33 -34.68 14.12
C ALA A 372 -4.19 -34.98 12.61
N TYR A 373 -5.17 -35.63 12.03
CA TYR A 373 -5.23 -35.84 10.59
C TYR A 373 -5.97 -34.65 9.90
N THR A 374 -5.23 -33.78 9.23
CA THR A 374 -5.76 -32.59 8.56
C THR A 374 -6.01 -32.77 7.06
N GLY A 375 -5.75 -33.98 6.53
CA GLY A 375 -5.93 -34.34 5.13
C GLY A 375 -7.40 -34.60 4.75
N ASP A 376 -7.63 -34.79 3.45
CA ASP A 376 -8.93 -35.22 2.92
C ASP A 376 -9.05 -36.77 2.98
N GLY A 377 -10.27 -37.27 3.01
CA GLY A 377 -10.54 -38.71 3.09
C GLY A 377 -12.04 -39.01 3.19
N GLU A 378 -12.36 -40.31 3.21
CA GLU A 378 -13.72 -40.80 3.36
C GLU A 378 -14.28 -40.43 4.76
N MET A 379 -15.50 -39.95 4.82
CA MET A 379 -16.20 -39.65 6.08
C MET A 379 -16.58 -40.94 6.78
N ILE A 380 -16.25 -41.01 8.07
CA ILE A 380 -16.55 -42.12 8.97
C ILE A 380 -17.13 -41.60 10.29
N ASN A 381 -17.84 -42.44 11.07
CA ASN A 381 -18.43 -42.04 12.37
C ASN A 381 -19.31 -40.77 12.29
N SER A 382 -19.91 -40.48 11.12
CA SER A 382 -20.57 -39.21 10.77
C SER A 382 -21.99 -39.43 10.24
N ASP A 383 -22.68 -40.52 10.63
CA ASP A 383 -24.06 -40.84 10.29
C ASP A 383 -24.31 -40.75 8.77
N PHE A 384 -25.19 -39.82 8.33
CA PHE A 384 -25.54 -39.64 6.93
C PHE A 384 -24.41 -39.17 6.02
N LEU A 385 -23.27 -38.74 6.55
CA LEU A 385 -22.06 -38.39 5.81
C LEU A 385 -21.16 -39.55 5.54
N ASN A 386 -21.31 -40.71 6.27
CA ASN A 386 -20.45 -41.86 6.12
C ASN A 386 -20.32 -42.32 4.65
N GLY A 387 -19.11 -42.63 4.24
CA GLY A 387 -18.83 -43.05 2.84
C GLY A 387 -18.69 -41.90 1.83
N THR A 388 -18.90 -40.64 2.22
CA THR A 388 -18.62 -39.49 1.34
C THR A 388 -17.10 -39.23 1.38
N ASP A 389 -16.46 -39.26 0.20
CA ASP A 389 -15.01 -39.03 0.05
C ASP A 389 -14.64 -37.65 -0.48
N ASN A 390 -15.64 -36.83 -0.77
CA ASN A 390 -15.50 -35.48 -1.29
C ASN A 390 -15.86 -34.45 -0.20
N LYS A 391 -14.86 -33.70 0.25
CA LYS A 391 -15.01 -32.66 1.28
C LYS A 391 -16.09 -31.64 0.95
N LYS A 392 -16.16 -31.18 -0.30
CA LYS A 392 -17.16 -30.17 -0.72
C LYS A 392 -18.58 -30.74 -0.61
N GLU A 393 -18.76 -31.98 -1.03
CA GLU A 393 -20.05 -32.69 -0.92
C GLU A 393 -20.46 -32.89 0.53
N SER A 394 -19.51 -33.29 1.41
CA SER A 394 -19.76 -33.46 2.85
C SER A 394 -20.19 -32.15 3.50
N ILE A 395 -19.53 -31.03 3.15
CA ILE A 395 -19.91 -29.69 3.63
C ILE A 395 -21.30 -29.30 3.12
N GLU A 396 -21.61 -29.51 1.85
CA GLU A 396 -22.92 -29.19 1.27
C GLU A 396 -24.04 -30.01 1.93
N LYS A 397 -23.87 -31.30 2.12
CA LYS A 397 -24.84 -32.17 2.82
C LYS A 397 -25.08 -31.70 4.26
N MET A 398 -24.01 -31.34 4.99
CA MET A 398 -24.12 -30.84 6.34
C MET A 398 -24.82 -29.49 6.40
N LEU A 399 -24.56 -28.57 5.45
CA LEU A 399 -25.25 -27.27 5.40
C LEU A 399 -26.76 -27.43 5.18
N VAL A 400 -27.17 -28.37 4.32
CA VAL A 400 -28.58 -28.72 4.12
C VAL A 400 -29.20 -29.22 5.43
N PHE A 401 -28.54 -30.19 6.08
CA PHE A 401 -29.00 -30.77 7.35
C PHE A 401 -29.16 -29.71 8.46
N LEU A 402 -28.16 -28.84 8.63
CA LEU A 402 -28.19 -27.77 9.63
C LEU A 402 -29.36 -26.81 9.41
N LYS A 403 -29.62 -26.44 8.15
CA LYS A 403 -30.72 -25.55 7.78
C LYS A 403 -32.07 -26.20 8.00
N GLU A 404 -32.28 -27.44 7.54
CA GLU A 404 -33.55 -28.18 7.70
C GLU A 404 -33.93 -28.39 9.15
N ARG A 405 -32.95 -28.57 10.03
CA ARG A 405 -33.16 -28.72 11.47
C ARG A 405 -33.23 -27.40 12.26
N GLY A 406 -32.99 -26.26 11.61
CA GLY A 406 -32.95 -24.95 12.26
C GLY A 406 -31.84 -24.77 13.30
N ILE A 407 -30.78 -25.60 13.23
CA ILE A 407 -29.65 -25.61 14.18
C ILE A 407 -28.42 -24.89 13.63
N GLY A 408 -28.46 -24.42 12.38
CA GLY A 408 -27.39 -23.63 11.77
C GLY A 408 -27.72 -23.22 10.37
N GLU A 409 -26.83 -22.42 9.80
CA GLU A 409 -26.97 -21.86 8.45
C GLU A 409 -25.61 -21.63 7.81
N LYS A 410 -25.58 -21.58 6.47
CA LYS A 410 -24.40 -21.15 5.73
C LYS A 410 -24.06 -19.71 6.08
N GLY A 411 -22.80 -19.44 6.34
CA GLY A 411 -22.33 -18.11 6.70
C GLY A 411 -21.03 -17.74 6.01
N VAL A 412 -20.76 -16.46 5.99
CA VAL A 412 -19.50 -15.88 5.57
C VAL A 412 -18.95 -15.08 6.74
N GLN A 413 -17.66 -15.24 6.99
CA GLN A 413 -16.94 -14.39 7.94
C GLN A 413 -15.69 -13.80 7.29
N TYR A 414 -15.23 -12.71 7.88
CA TYR A 414 -14.02 -12.00 7.45
C TYR A 414 -13.05 -11.94 8.62
N LYS A 415 -11.76 -12.04 8.30
CA LYS A 415 -10.69 -11.78 9.26
C LYS A 415 -10.63 -10.29 9.62
N MET A 416 -10.88 -9.44 8.61
CA MET A 416 -11.01 -8.00 8.80
C MET A 416 -12.19 -7.70 9.74
N LYS A 417 -11.99 -6.76 10.65
CA LYS A 417 -13.02 -6.29 11.61
C LYS A 417 -13.47 -4.89 11.24
N ASP A 418 -14.61 -4.48 11.81
CA ASP A 418 -15.05 -3.10 11.69
C ASP A 418 -14.00 -2.14 12.23
N TRP A 419 -13.84 -1.03 11.55
CA TRP A 419 -12.77 -0.10 11.79
C TRP A 419 -13.03 0.77 13.01
N ALA A 420 -12.21 0.61 14.08
CA ALA A 420 -12.22 1.46 15.27
C ALA A 420 -11.74 2.88 14.91
N PHE A 421 -12.68 3.81 14.88
CA PHE A 421 -12.54 5.06 14.13
C PHE A 421 -12.28 6.30 15.00
N ASN A 422 -12.41 6.27 16.31
CA ASN A 422 -12.20 7.44 17.16
C ASN A 422 -10.86 7.44 17.89
N ARG A 423 -10.37 8.65 18.18
CA ARG A 423 -9.17 8.88 18.99
C ARG A 423 -9.48 9.88 20.12
N GLN A 424 -9.01 9.61 21.33
CA GLN A 424 -9.13 10.48 22.48
C GLN A 424 -8.00 11.52 22.44
N ARG A 425 -7.96 12.27 21.34
CA ARG A 425 -6.89 13.21 21.03
C ARG A 425 -7.47 14.53 20.52
N TYR A 426 -6.65 15.59 20.62
CA TYR A 426 -7.05 16.92 20.16
C TYR A 426 -6.83 17.09 18.66
N TRP A 427 -5.64 16.69 18.13
CA TRP A 427 -5.24 16.99 16.77
C TRP A 427 -5.79 15.97 15.76
N GLY A 428 -7.05 16.15 15.41
CA GLY A 428 -7.80 15.32 14.46
C GLY A 428 -9.12 16.01 14.09
N GLU A 429 -9.79 15.53 13.07
CA GLU A 429 -11.10 16.05 12.66
C GLU A 429 -12.14 15.76 13.76
N PRO A 430 -12.86 16.76 14.31
CA PRO A 430 -13.92 16.52 15.27
C PRO A 430 -15.04 15.67 14.68
N ILE A 431 -15.51 14.69 15.44
CA ILE A 431 -16.65 13.86 15.05
C ILE A 431 -17.94 14.70 15.17
N PRO A 432 -18.69 14.93 14.08
CA PRO A 432 -19.82 15.87 14.05
C PRO A 432 -21.12 15.25 14.60
N ILE A 433 -21.09 14.72 15.83
CA ILE A 433 -22.22 14.10 16.49
C ILE A 433 -22.53 14.79 17.82
N ILE A 434 -23.82 14.88 18.14
CA ILE A 434 -24.37 15.45 19.38
C ILE A 434 -25.05 14.33 20.14
N HIS A 435 -24.71 14.18 21.41
CA HIS A 435 -25.37 13.26 22.35
C HIS A 435 -26.50 13.99 23.10
N CYS A 436 -27.73 13.70 22.72
CA CYS A 436 -28.93 14.28 23.34
C CYS A 436 -29.59 13.26 24.29
N PRO A 437 -29.87 13.63 25.52
CA PRO A 437 -30.53 12.71 26.46
C PRO A 437 -31.92 12.23 26.00
N ASN A 438 -32.59 13.02 25.17
CA ASN A 438 -33.94 12.69 24.67
C ASN A 438 -33.93 11.98 23.31
N CYS A 439 -32.99 12.37 22.42
CA CYS A 439 -32.95 11.93 21.00
C CYS A 439 -31.87 10.89 20.70
N GLY A 440 -30.98 10.60 21.68
CA GLY A 440 -29.82 9.77 21.44
C GLY A 440 -28.72 10.51 20.65
N MET A 441 -28.09 9.81 19.73
CA MET A 441 -27.07 10.37 18.84
C MET A 441 -27.74 11.15 17.70
N VAL A 442 -27.34 12.39 17.52
CA VAL A 442 -27.90 13.31 16.51
C VAL A 442 -26.73 13.92 15.71
N ALA A 443 -26.83 13.92 14.40
CA ALA A 443 -25.87 14.57 13.52
C ALA A 443 -25.86 16.10 13.72
N VAL A 444 -24.68 16.72 13.65
CA VAL A 444 -24.56 18.16 13.47
C VAL A 444 -25.18 18.53 12.11
N PRO A 445 -26.03 19.56 12.01
CA PRO A 445 -26.60 19.98 10.73
C PRO A 445 -25.51 20.29 9.70
N GLU A 446 -25.71 19.87 8.45
CA GLU A 446 -24.70 20.06 7.38
C GLU A 446 -24.32 21.53 7.16
N ASN A 447 -25.26 22.44 7.32
CA ASN A 447 -25.03 23.87 7.20
C ASN A 447 -24.23 24.49 8.34
N GLU A 448 -23.97 23.72 9.42
CA GLU A 448 -23.11 24.11 10.54
C GLU A 448 -21.69 23.53 10.40
N LEU A 449 -21.42 22.73 9.36
CA LEU A 449 -20.08 22.26 9.05
C LEU A 449 -19.20 23.36 8.44
N PRO A 450 -17.92 23.41 8.76
CA PRO A 450 -17.19 22.46 9.61
C PRO A 450 -17.42 22.71 11.11
N LEU A 451 -17.59 21.61 11.88
CA LEU A 451 -17.41 21.67 13.32
C LEU A 451 -15.91 21.89 13.60
N LYS A 452 -15.55 23.12 13.97
CA LYS A 452 -14.13 23.51 14.10
C LYS A 452 -13.53 23.03 15.42
N LEU A 453 -12.23 22.67 15.36
CA LEU A 453 -11.43 22.51 16.57
C LEU A 453 -11.33 23.84 17.31
N PRO A 454 -11.64 23.88 18.63
CA PRO A 454 -11.40 25.07 19.43
C PRO A 454 -9.92 25.30 19.64
N GLU A 455 -9.48 26.56 19.71
CA GLU A 455 -8.13 26.88 20.14
C GLU A 455 -7.96 26.56 21.62
N VAL A 456 -6.86 25.88 21.96
CA VAL A 456 -6.57 25.43 23.33
C VAL A 456 -5.11 25.63 23.66
N GLU A 457 -4.85 26.01 24.89
CA GLU A 457 -3.47 26.10 25.41
C GLU A 457 -2.95 24.72 25.86
N ASN A 458 -3.82 23.88 26.40
CA ASN A 458 -3.49 22.54 26.87
C ASN A 458 -4.28 21.50 26.07
N PHE A 459 -3.55 20.70 25.30
CA PHE A 459 -4.07 19.62 24.43
C PHE A 459 -3.60 18.22 24.89
N GLU A 460 -3.09 18.08 26.12
CA GLU A 460 -2.72 16.78 26.66
C GLU A 460 -3.95 15.96 27.04
N PRO A 461 -3.98 14.67 26.66
CA PRO A 461 -5.02 13.74 27.11
C PRO A 461 -5.09 13.64 28.64
N GLY A 462 -6.27 13.46 29.17
CA GLY A 462 -6.49 13.24 30.59
C GLY A 462 -5.72 12.05 31.16
N LYS A 463 -5.60 11.94 32.48
CA LYS A 463 -4.88 10.81 33.13
C LYS A 463 -5.54 9.46 32.85
N GLY A 464 -6.85 9.42 32.69
CA GLY A 464 -7.64 8.23 32.31
C GLY A 464 -7.74 8.00 30.80
N GLY A 465 -7.08 8.85 29.98
CA GLY A 465 -7.18 8.81 28.53
C GLY A 465 -8.45 9.49 28.00
N GLU A 466 -8.97 10.49 28.73
CA GLU A 466 -10.06 11.33 28.26
C GLU A 466 -9.55 12.33 27.22
N SER A 467 -10.42 12.61 26.20
CA SER A 467 -10.12 13.61 25.19
C SER A 467 -9.87 14.99 25.80
N PRO A 468 -8.87 15.75 25.35
CA PRO A 468 -8.69 17.14 25.75
C PRO A 468 -9.92 18.01 25.50
N LEU A 469 -10.67 17.74 24.43
CA LEU A 469 -11.90 18.47 24.09
C LEU A 469 -13.01 18.32 25.14
N ALA A 470 -13.03 17.23 25.89
CA ALA A 470 -14.02 16.98 26.94
C ALA A 470 -13.96 17.99 28.10
N LYS A 471 -12.87 18.72 28.22
CA LYS A 471 -12.65 19.75 29.26
C LYS A 471 -13.05 21.16 28.83
N ILE A 472 -13.51 21.33 27.59
CA ILE A 472 -13.82 22.64 27.02
C ILE A 472 -15.34 22.82 26.99
N ASP A 473 -15.89 23.42 28.04
CA ASP A 473 -17.34 23.59 28.19
C ASP A 473 -17.99 24.28 27.00
N SER A 474 -17.35 25.28 26.39
CA SER A 474 -17.83 26.00 25.21
C SER A 474 -17.91 25.13 23.96
N PHE A 475 -17.07 24.09 23.87
CA PHE A 475 -17.11 23.11 22.79
C PHE A 475 -18.13 22.02 23.09
N VAL A 476 -18.13 21.47 24.31
CA VAL A 476 -18.93 20.30 24.70
C VAL A 476 -20.41 20.63 24.75
N ASN A 477 -20.76 21.71 25.45
CA ASN A 477 -22.18 22.02 25.72
C ASN A 477 -22.82 22.68 24.50
N CYS A 478 -23.95 22.10 24.07
CA CYS A 478 -24.71 22.61 22.93
C CYS A 478 -26.22 22.37 23.11
N THR A 479 -26.99 22.83 22.14
CA THR A 479 -28.40 22.57 22.04
C THR A 479 -28.65 21.49 21.00
N CYS A 480 -29.52 20.52 21.31
CA CYS A 480 -29.90 19.50 20.34
C CYS A 480 -30.66 20.12 19.17
N PRO A 481 -30.20 19.96 17.92
CA PRO A 481 -30.88 20.55 16.75
C PRO A 481 -32.24 19.90 16.47
N LYS A 482 -32.53 18.71 17.03
CA LYS A 482 -33.77 17.98 16.80
C LYS A 482 -34.86 18.36 17.79
N CYS A 483 -34.55 18.54 19.08
CA CYS A 483 -35.55 18.76 20.12
C CYS A 483 -35.33 20.02 20.98
N GLY A 484 -34.24 20.77 20.75
CA GLY A 484 -33.95 22.00 21.50
C GLY A 484 -33.44 21.78 22.94
N ALA A 485 -33.31 20.54 23.42
CA ALA A 485 -32.85 20.25 24.78
C ALA A 485 -31.32 20.48 24.91
N PRO A 486 -30.83 20.75 26.13
CA PRO A 486 -29.40 20.74 26.39
C PRO A 486 -28.76 19.39 26.01
N ALA A 487 -27.67 19.44 25.32
CA ALA A 487 -27.01 18.27 24.79
C ALA A 487 -25.46 18.45 24.81
N LYS A 488 -24.71 17.40 24.48
CA LYS A 488 -23.25 17.45 24.48
C LYS A 488 -22.73 17.01 23.13
N ARG A 489 -21.73 17.74 22.60
CA ARG A 489 -21.00 17.29 21.41
C ARG A 489 -20.11 16.11 21.76
N GLU A 490 -19.86 15.29 20.73
CA GLU A 490 -18.81 14.28 20.80
C GLU A 490 -17.44 14.97 20.98
N THR A 491 -16.59 14.38 21.79
CA THR A 491 -15.30 14.95 22.14
C THR A 491 -14.10 14.18 21.59
N ASP A 492 -14.35 13.02 21.05
CA ASP A 492 -13.32 12.27 20.34
C ASP A 492 -13.16 12.82 18.91
N THR A 493 -11.98 12.63 18.34
CA THR A 493 -11.66 13.01 16.96
C THR A 493 -11.52 11.78 16.08
N MET A 494 -11.62 11.98 14.77
CA MET A 494 -11.35 10.95 13.77
C MET A 494 -9.85 10.64 13.71
N PRO A 495 -9.43 9.44 13.26
CA PRO A 495 -8.03 9.13 13.01
C PRO A 495 -7.53 9.90 11.78
N GLN A 496 -6.21 10.10 11.65
CA GLN A 496 -5.60 10.71 10.46
C GLN A 496 -6.03 10.05 9.13
N TRP A 497 -6.34 8.75 9.18
CA TRP A 497 -6.80 7.98 8.02
C TRP A 497 -8.15 8.45 7.45
N ALA A 498 -8.93 9.21 8.21
CA ALA A 498 -10.19 9.80 7.72
C ALA A 498 -9.90 10.81 6.60
N GLY A 499 -9.06 11.79 6.87
CA GLY A 499 -8.65 12.79 5.88
C GLY A 499 -7.93 12.15 4.68
N SER A 500 -7.04 11.18 4.91
CA SER A 500 -6.31 10.53 3.83
C SER A 500 -7.16 9.54 3.01
N SER A 501 -8.38 9.21 3.40
CA SER A 501 -9.23 8.26 2.67
C SER A 501 -9.87 8.84 1.41
N TRP A 502 -9.86 10.14 1.18
CA TRP A 502 -10.59 10.76 0.07
C TRP A 502 -9.85 11.93 -0.63
N TYR A 503 -8.62 12.25 -0.25
CA TYR A 503 -7.84 13.41 -0.74
C TYR A 503 -7.69 13.46 -2.26
N PHE A 504 -7.62 12.31 -2.93
CA PHE A 504 -7.57 12.21 -4.39
C PHE A 504 -8.83 12.75 -5.07
N LEU A 505 -9.96 12.75 -4.39
CA LEU A 505 -11.20 13.39 -4.87
C LEU A 505 -11.11 14.92 -4.72
N ARG A 506 -10.58 15.39 -3.57
CA ARG A 506 -10.45 16.81 -3.31
C ARG A 506 -9.47 17.50 -4.24
N TYR A 507 -8.39 16.84 -4.63
CA TYR A 507 -7.46 17.36 -5.63
C TYR A 507 -8.11 17.73 -6.96
N ILE A 508 -9.20 17.07 -7.31
CA ILE A 508 -9.92 17.33 -8.55
C ILE A 508 -10.57 18.72 -8.53
N ASP A 509 -11.04 19.18 -7.35
CA ASP A 509 -11.72 20.47 -7.20
C ASP A 509 -11.52 21.09 -5.80
N PRO A 510 -10.27 21.45 -5.44
CA PRO A 510 -9.90 21.76 -4.07
C PRO A 510 -10.52 23.04 -3.51
N HIS A 511 -10.95 23.95 -4.38
CA HIS A 511 -11.51 25.25 -3.99
C HIS A 511 -13.05 25.31 -4.01
N ASN A 512 -13.71 24.17 -4.24
CA ASN A 512 -15.15 24.12 -4.24
C ASN A 512 -15.70 24.20 -2.80
N ASP A 513 -16.53 25.19 -2.52
CA ASP A 513 -17.15 25.43 -1.21
C ASP A 513 -18.56 24.85 -1.09
N LYS A 514 -19.17 24.41 -2.22
CA LYS A 514 -20.54 23.89 -2.32
C LYS A 514 -20.64 22.38 -2.22
N CYS A 515 -19.63 21.66 -2.72
CA CYS A 515 -19.52 20.21 -2.65
C CYS A 515 -18.04 19.82 -2.52
N PHE A 516 -17.78 18.56 -2.16
CA PHE A 516 -16.40 18.09 -2.01
C PHE A 516 -15.62 18.09 -3.33
N ALA A 517 -16.31 17.93 -4.46
CA ALA A 517 -15.82 18.14 -5.81
C ALA A 517 -17.00 18.17 -6.80
N ASP A 518 -16.86 18.92 -7.90
CA ASP A 518 -17.85 19.01 -8.97
C ASP A 518 -18.01 17.67 -9.69
N LYS A 519 -19.26 17.27 -10.00
CA LYS A 519 -19.58 15.96 -10.60
C LYS A 519 -19.03 15.77 -12.02
N ASP A 520 -19.00 16.84 -12.83
CA ASP A 520 -18.45 16.74 -14.18
C ASP A 520 -16.93 16.63 -14.15
N LYS A 521 -16.26 17.34 -13.23
CA LYS A 521 -14.84 17.19 -13.00
C LYS A 521 -14.49 15.78 -12.48
N LEU A 522 -15.29 15.23 -11.55
CA LEU A 522 -15.13 13.86 -11.07
C LEU A 522 -15.28 12.86 -12.22
N LYS A 523 -16.27 13.04 -13.09
CA LYS A 523 -16.50 12.18 -14.26
C LYS A 523 -15.33 12.21 -15.25
N TYR A 524 -14.69 13.36 -15.43
CA TYR A 524 -13.55 13.49 -16.31
C TYR A 524 -12.27 12.87 -15.71
N TRP A 525 -11.96 13.18 -14.46
CA TRP A 525 -10.69 12.78 -13.87
C TRP A 525 -10.64 11.37 -13.30
N LEU A 526 -11.78 10.79 -12.86
CA LEU A 526 -11.80 9.45 -12.29
C LEU A 526 -11.95 8.34 -13.36
N PRO A 527 -11.42 7.14 -13.08
CA PRO A 527 -10.55 6.81 -11.94
C PRO A 527 -9.18 7.49 -12.06
N VAL A 528 -8.42 7.56 -10.95
CA VAL A 528 -6.98 7.87 -10.99
C VAL A 528 -6.30 6.86 -11.91
N ASP A 529 -5.57 7.33 -12.92
CA ASP A 529 -5.00 6.43 -13.95
C ASP A 529 -3.86 5.60 -13.39
N TRP A 530 -2.99 6.21 -12.58
CA TRP A 530 -1.89 5.49 -11.97
C TRP A 530 -1.55 6.04 -10.59
N TYR A 531 -1.60 5.18 -9.58
CA TYR A 531 -1.28 5.51 -8.21
C TYR A 531 0.00 4.81 -7.76
N ASN A 532 1.00 5.56 -7.30
CA ASN A 532 2.27 5.06 -6.81
C ASN A 532 2.43 5.30 -5.31
N GLY A 533 2.82 4.29 -4.54
CA GLY A 533 2.99 4.45 -3.10
C GLY A 533 3.62 3.26 -2.39
N GLY A 534 3.81 3.41 -1.07
CA GLY A 534 4.47 2.44 -0.22
C GLY A 534 3.70 1.14 -0.03
N MET A 535 4.43 0.06 0.20
CA MET A 535 3.83 -1.27 0.45
C MET A 535 3.17 -1.37 1.84
N GLU A 536 3.58 -0.54 2.79
CA GLU A 536 3.03 -0.45 4.15
C GLU A 536 1.58 0.04 4.19
N HIS A 537 1.12 0.71 3.13
CA HIS A 537 -0.24 1.25 3.03
C HIS A 537 -1.24 0.28 2.36
N VAL A 538 -0.77 -0.88 1.88
CA VAL A 538 -1.61 -1.84 1.13
C VAL A 538 -2.82 -2.33 1.94
N THR A 539 -2.62 -2.62 3.22
CA THR A 539 -3.67 -3.10 4.14
C THR A 539 -4.24 -2.00 5.06
N ARG A 540 -3.87 -0.74 4.84
CA ARG A 540 -4.31 0.43 5.62
C ARG A 540 -5.00 1.44 4.70
N HIS A 541 -4.31 2.53 4.40
CA HIS A 541 -4.83 3.61 3.56
C HIS A 541 -5.52 3.11 2.28
N LEU A 542 -4.92 2.16 1.56
CA LEU A 542 -5.47 1.68 0.28
C LEU A 542 -6.83 0.97 0.45
N ILE A 543 -7.02 0.20 1.53
CA ILE A 543 -8.32 -0.42 1.85
C ILE A 543 -9.31 0.65 2.30
N TYR A 544 -8.90 1.58 3.16
CA TYR A 544 -9.78 2.63 3.67
C TYR A 544 -10.26 3.57 2.58
N SER A 545 -9.36 4.03 1.70
CA SER A 545 -9.70 4.91 0.58
C SER A 545 -10.63 4.22 -0.43
N ARG A 546 -10.43 2.91 -0.69
CA ARG A 546 -11.33 2.12 -1.53
C ARG A 546 -12.70 1.94 -0.89
N PHE A 547 -12.77 1.73 0.43
CA PHE A 547 -14.02 1.64 1.18
C PHE A 547 -14.80 2.97 1.13
N TRP A 548 -14.16 4.10 1.45
CA TRP A 548 -14.80 5.41 1.40
C TRP A 548 -15.29 5.75 0.00
N HIS A 549 -14.48 5.51 -0.99
CA HIS A 549 -14.83 5.74 -2.39
C HIS A 549 -16.01 4.86 -2.83
N ARG A 550 -16.00 3.58 -2.46
CA ARG A 550 -17.07 2.64 -2.80
C ARG A 550 -18.40 3.04 -2.16
N PHE A 551 -18.36 3.52 -0.91
CA PHE A 551 -19.53 4.11 -0.27
C PHE A 551 -20.05 5.33 -1.04
N LEU A 552 -19.17 6.26 -1.40
CA LEU A 552 -19.55 7.43 -2.21
C LEU A 552 -20.12 7.03 -3.58
N TYR A 553 -19.62 5.96 -4.18
CA TYR A 553 -20.20 5.41 -5.40
C TYR A 553 -21.61 4.87 -5.17
N ASP A 554 -21.85 4.13 -4.10
CA ASP A 554 -23.15 3.55 -3.79
C ASP A 554 -24.21 4.61 -3.55
N ILE A 555 -23.85 5.78 -3.01
CA ILE A 555 -24.77 6.92 -2.84
C ILE A 555 -24.79 7.88 -4.04
N GLY A 556 -24.09 7.57 -5.15
CA GLY A 556 -24.13 8.33 -6.41
C GLY A 556 -23.31 9.63 -6.41
N GLU A 557 -22.31 9.74 -5.54
CA GLU A 557 -21.48 10.93 -5.43
C GLU A 557 -20.21 10.86 -6.29
N VAL A 558 -19.76 9.66 -6.67
CA VAL A 558 -18.64 9.45 -7.60
C VAL A 558 -19.06 8.51 -8.74
N PRO A 559 -18.47 8.65 -9.95
CA PRO A 559 -18.96 7.99 -11.16
C PRO A 559 -18.49 6.53 -11.34
N VAL A 560 -17.46 6.11 -10.61
CA VAL A 560 -16.81 4.80 -10.78
C VAL A 560 -16.67 4.07 -9.45
N PRO A 561 -16.75 2.72 -9.45
CA PRO A 561 -16.73 1.96 -8.20
C PRO A 561 -15.34 1.81 -7.56
N GLU A 562 -14.26 1.93 -8.33
CA GLU A 562 -12.89 1.85 -7.83
C GLU A 562 -12.16 3.17 -8.09
N PRO A 563 -11.43 3.68 -7.08
CA PRO A 563 -10.77 4.99 -7.19
C PRO A 563 -9.53 4.97 -8.09
N TYR A 564 -8.86 3.84 -8.21
CA TYR A 564 -7.56 3.70 -8.85
C TYR A 564 -7.60 2.62 -9.94
N ALA A 565 -7.21 2.97 -11.17
CA ALA A 565 -7.13 2.01 -12.27
C ALA A 565 -5.89 1.12 -12.15
N LYS A 566 -4.73 1.74 -11.87
CA LYS A 566 -3.44 1.05 -11.75
C LYS A 566 -2.72 1.43 -10.47
N ARG A 567 -2.05 0.47 -9.83
CA ARG A 567 -1.19 0.68 -8.66
C ARG A 567 0.21 0.19 -8.95
N SER A 568 1.21 0.92 -8.46
CA SER A 568 2.60 0.46 -8.38
C SER A 568 3.15 0.65 -6.98
N GLY A 569 4.10 -0.21 -6.62
CA GLY A 569 4.87 -0.10 -5.39
C GLY A 569 6.31 0.29 -5.67
N LEU A 570 7.02 0.75 -4.65
CA LEU A 570 8.43 1.10 -4.75
C LEU A 570 9.25 0.42 -3.63
N GLY A 571 10.52 0.17 -3.94
CA GLY A 571 11.48 -0.29 -2.95
C GLY A 571 12.06 0.87 -2.14
N LEU A 572 12.49 0.60 -0.91
CA LEU A 572 13.03 1.59 0.00
C LEU A 572 14.42 2.08 -0.43
N VAL A 573 14.67 3.36 -0.19
CA VAL A 573 16.05 3.87 -0.14
C VAL A 573 16.57 3.64 1.27
N LEU A 574 17.60 2.81 1.38
CA LEU A 574 18.24 2.47 2.64
C LEU A 574 19.38 3.45 2.92
N GLY A 575 19.75 3.59 4.19
CA GLY A 575 20.95 4.30 4.58
C GLY A 575 22.19 3.68 3.95
N ALA A 576 23.33 4.35 4.02
CA ALA A 576 24.62 3.81 3.55
C ALA A 576 25.02 2.51 4.28
N ASP A 577 24.45 2.29 5.46
CA ASP A 577 24.56 1.11 6.30
C ASP A 577 23.67 -0.08 5.85
N GLY A 578 22.88 0.11 4.79
CA GLY A 578 21.96 -0.92 4.28
C GLY A 578 20.69 -1.09 5.12
N VAL A 579 20.42 -0.23 6.09
CA VAL A 579 19.25 -0.29 6.97
C VAL A 579 18.24 0.80 6.59
N LYS A 580 16.95 0.57 6.87
CA LYS A 580 15.88 1.58 6.66
C LYS A 580 16.26 2.90 7.32
N MET A 581 16.17 3.99 6.55
CA MET A 581 16.45 5.34 7.07
C MET A 581 15.51 5.71 8.19
N SER A 582 16.07 6.22 9.28
CA SER A 582 15.31 6.71 10.42
C SER A 582 16.04 7.88 11.09
N LYS A 583 15.29 8.93 11.45
CA LYS A 583 15.84 10.09 12.17
C LYS A 583 16.47 9.71 13.52
N SER A 584 15.90 8.72 14.21
CA SER A 584 16.41 8.21 15.47
C SER A 584 17.77 7.50 15.34
N ARG A 585 18.08 6.96 14.16
CA ARG A 585 19.34 6.28 13.84
C ARG A 585 20.41 7.24 13.29
N GLY A 586 20.01 8.44 12.84
CA GLY A 586 20.92 9.39 12.23
C GLY A 586 21.45 8.99 10.84
N ASN A 587 20.83 8.02 10.18
CA ASN A 587 21.24 7.51 8.87
C ASN A 587 20.40 8.07 7.70
N VAL A 588 19.66 9.15 7.94
CA VAL A 588 18.82 9.82 6.93
C VAL A 588 19.70 10.69 6.03
N VAL A 589 19.44 10.64 4.73
CA VAL A 589 20.03 11.54 3.74
C VAL A 589 19.03 12.66 3.42
N ASP A 590 19.42 13.91 3.71
CA ASP A 590 18.62 15.09 3.42
C ASP A 590 18.76 15.47 1.94
N PRO A 591 17.66 15.62 1.20
CA PRO A 591 17.69 16.03 -0.19
C PRO A 591 18.31 17.42 -0.41
N ASP A 592 18.13 18.35 0.52
CA ASP A 592 18.71 19.71 0.42
C ASP A 592 20.24 19.70 0.44
N ASP A 593 20.86 18.84 1.25
CA ASP A 593 22.31 18.67 1.28
C ASP A 593 22.85 18.13 -0.06
N VAL A 594 22.13 17.18 -0.67
CA VAL A 594 22.47 16.60 -1.97
C VAL A 594 22.31 17.65 -3.06
N ILE A 595 21.18 18.37 -3.09
CA ILE A 595 20.91 19.44 -4.07
C ILE A 595 21.96 20.54 -3.98
N LYS A 596 22.28 21.02 -2.78
CA LYS A 596 23.30 22.05 -2.57
C LYS A 596 24.67 21.65 -3.13
N LYS A 597 25.02 20.38 -3.03
CA LYS A 597 26.33 19.84 -3.42
C LYS A 597 26.41 19.43 -4.88
N TYR A 598 25.35 18.84 -5.42
CA TYR A 598 25.35 18.18 -6.71
C TYR A 598 24.30 18.66 -7.69
N GLY A 599 23.27 19.37 -7.25
CA GLY A 599 22.12 19.82 -8.03
C GLY A 599 20.91 18.90 -7.93
N ALA A 600 19.72 19.46 -8.20
CA ALA A 600 18.45 18.74 -8.19
C ALA A 600 18.38 17.69 -9.30
N ASP A 601 18.79 18.02 -10.51
CA ASP A 601 18.81 17.08 -11.64
C ASP A 601 19.71 15.88 -11.38
N THR A 602 20.83 16.08 -10.67
CA THR A 602 21.71 14.98 -10.28
C THR A 602 21.03 14.06 -9.27
N LEU A 603 20.35 14.63 -8.27
CA LEU A 603 19.57 13.85 -7.29
C LEU A 603 18.46 13.05 -7.97
N ARG A 604 17.67 13.68 -8.83
CA ARG A 604 16.59 13.06 -9.60
C ARG A 604 17.07 11.90 -10.46
N THR A 605 18.12 12.16 -11.24
CA THR A 605 18.75 11.13 -12.11
C THR A 605 19.28 9.96 -11.28
N TYR A 606 19.98 10.24 -10.17
CA TYR A 606 20.55 9.19 -9.35
C TYR A 606 19.48 8.34 -8.66
N ILE A 607 18.46 8.96 -8.10
CA ILE A 607 17.39 8.23 -7.37
C ILE A 607 16.62 7.28 -8.30
N MET A 608 16.54 7.60 -9.59
CA MET A 608 15.92 6.75 -10.61
C MET A 608 16.89 5.72 -11.19
N PHE A 609 18.20 5.97 -11.10
CA PHE A 609 19.23 5.08 -11.64
C PHE A 609 19.76 4.05 -10.65
N MET A 610 19.67 4.29 -9.34
CA MET A 610 20.38 3.54 -8.30
C MET A 610 20.03 2.05 -8.20
N SER A 611 18.85 1.64 -8.63
CA SER A 611 18.34 0.25 -8.62
C SER A 611 17.11 0.10 -9.49
N ASP A 612 16.63 -1.15 -9.66
CA ASP A 612 15.26 -1.38 -10.07
C ASP A 612 14.30 -0.61 -9.14
N TYR A 613 13.25 -0.03 -9.70
CA TYR A 613 12.36 0.85 -8.94
C TYR A 613 11.65 0.14 -7.79
N SER A 614 11.28 -1.13 -7.99
CA SER A 614 10.62 -1.97 -6.99
C SER A 614 11.58 -2.53 -5.93
N ALA A 615 12.89 -2.48 -6.17
CA ALA A 615 13.90 -3.00 -5.27
C ALA A 615 14.37 -1.96 -4.25
N SER A 616 14.63 -2.42 -3.02
CA SER A 616 15.30 -1.62 -2.00
C SER A 616 16.80 -1.60 -2.24
N ALA A 617 17.43 -0.43 -2.09
CA ALA A 617 18.86 -0.28 -2.31
C ALA A 617 19.50 0.74 -1.35
N PRO A 618 20.78 0.53 -0.95
CA PRO A 618 21.50 1.46 -0.10
C PRO A 618 21.96 2.70 -0.88
N TRP A 619 21.92 3.84 -0.19
CA TRP A 619 22.48 5.09 -0.72
C TRP A 619 23.99 5.00 -0.94
N LYS A 620 24.48 5.40 -2.12
CA LYS A 620 25.89 5.41 -2.46
C LYS A 620 26.31 6.74 -3.08
N GLU A 621 27.15 7.49 -2.38
CA GLU A 621 27.67 8.80 -2.83
C GLU A 621 28.45 8.70 -4.16
N SER A 622 29.12 7.58 -4.41
CA SER A 622 29.83 7.34 -5.68
C SER A 622 28.88 7.31 -6.89
N GLY A 623 27.67 6.78 -6.71
CA GLY A 623 26.65 6.78 -7.75
C GLY A 623 26.14 8.18 -8.07
N VAL A 624 25.93 9.02 -7.04
CA VAL A 624 25.55 10.44 -7.21
C VAL A 624 26.60 11.17 -8.07
N LYS A 625 27.89 10.99 -7.76
CA LYS A 625 28.98 11.57 -8.55
C LYS A 625 29.02 11.05 -9.98
N GLY A 626 28.64 9.78 -10.19
CA GLY A 626 28.51 9.19 -11.53
C GLY A 626 27.43 9.89 -12.37
N CYS A 627 26.25 10.09 -11.78
CA CYS A 627 25.14 10.80 -12.43
C CYS A 627 25.49 12.28 -12.71
N LYS A 628 26.19 12.95 -11.79
CA LYS A 628 26.66 14.31 -12.03
C LYS A 628 27.56 14.37 -13.27
N ARG A 629 28.57 13.49 -13.37
CA ARG A 629 29.45 13.42 -14.56
C ARG A 629 28.69 13.10 -15.84
N PHE A 630 27.65 12.26 -15.77
CA PHE A 630 26.79 12.01 -16.92
C PHE A 630 26.12 13.31 -17.39
N LEU A 631 25.48 14.08 -16.48
CA LEU A 631 24.85 15.35 -16.83
C LEU A 631 25.84 16.42 -17.32
N GLU A 632 27.05 16.49 -16.74
CA GLU A 632 28.12 17.37 -17.22
C GLU A 632 28.55 17.03 -18.67
N ARG A 633 28.62 15.73 -19.00
CA ARG A 633 28.90 15.28 -20.37
C ARG A 633 27.76 15.62 -21.33
N VAL A 634 26.49 15.48 -20.86
CA VAL A 634 25.33 15.91 -21.67
C VAL A 634 25.40 17.41 -21.94
N ALA A 635 25.69 18.22 -20.92
CA ALA A 635 25.80 19.68 -21.09
C ALA A 635 26.88 20.06 -22.16
N SER A 636 27.96 19.27 -22.27
CA SER A 636 29.01 19.53 -23.28
C SER A 636 28.60 19.20 -24.74
N LEU A 637 27.47 18.48 -24.92
CA LEU A 637 26.97 18.21 -26.28
C LEU A 637 26.59 19.49 -27.04
N ALA A 638 26.22 20.54 -26.33
CA ALA A 638 25.96 21.84 -26.96
C ALA A 638 27.16 22.41 -27.75
N ASP A 639 28.38 22.05 -27.35
CA ASP A 639 29.62 22.56 -27.99
C ASP A 639 29.93 21.84 -29.31
N ILE A 640 29.39 20.65 -29.55
CA ILE A 640 29.61 19.84 -30.76
C ILE A 640 28.35 19.72 -31.64
N ALA A 641 27.21 20.21 -31.17
CA ALA A 641 25.97 20.15 -31.93
C ALA A 641 25.94 21.21 -33.03
N SER A 642 25.76 20.79 -34.28
CA SER A 642 25.76 21.69 -35.43
C SER A 642 24.95 21.15 -36.61
N GLY A 643 24.38 22.04 -37.43
CA GLY A 643 23.52 21.63 -38.54
C GLY A 643 22.15 21.11 -38.12
N SER A 644 21.42 20.54 -39.07
CA SER A 644 20.08 19.97 -38.92
C SER A 644 19.94 18.61 -39.62
N GLY A 645 18.88 17.88 -39.36
CA GLY A 645 18.63 16.54 -39.89
C GLY A 645 19.32 15.44 -39.09
N THR A 646 19.55 14.28 -39.71
CA THR A 646 20.23 13.14 -39.11
C THR A 646 21.60 12.91 -39.74
N THR A 647 22.60 12.52 -38.96
CA THR A 647 23.96 12.24 -39.47
C THR A 647 24.07 10.85 -40.11
N GLY A 648 23.04 10.01 -40.03
CA GLY A 648 23.11 8.61 -40.45
C GLY A 648 23.90 7.70 -39.51
N LYS A 649 25.00 8.20 -38.94
CA LYS A 649 25.86 7.44 -38.01
C LYS A 649 25.19 7.19 -36.66
N LEU A 650 24.32 8.10 -36.22
CA LEU A 650 23.59 7.99 -34.96
C LEU A 650 22.17 7.49 -35.14
N GLU A 651 21.71 7.25 -36.37
CA GLU A 651 20.31 6.95 -36.65
C GLU A 651 19.82 5.70 -35.92
N SER A 652 20.56 4.61 -36.00
CA SER A 652 20.19 3.35 -35.31
C SER A 652 20.17 3.51 -33.79
N ILE A 653 21.25 4.02 -33.19
CA ILE A 653 21.33 4.16 -31.73
C ILE A 653 20.28 5.13 -31.18
N MET A 654 19.95 6.21 -31.88
CA MET A 654 18.93 7.16 -31.50
C MET A 654 17.54 6.51 -31.49
N ASN A 655 17.15 5.81 -32.57
CA ASN A 655 15.86 5.12 -32.65
C ASN A 655 15.74 4.01 -31.57
N LYS A 656 16.78 3.21 -31.36
CA LYS A 656 16.84 2.22 -30.27
C LYS A 656 16.67 2.86 -28.89
N THR A 657 17.33 4.01 -28.67
CA THR A 657 17.26 4.72 -27.40
C THR A 657 15.85 5.28 -27.16
N VAL A 658 15.22 5.89 -28.19
CA VAL A 658 13.83 6.37 -28.09
C VAL A 658 12.89 5.21 -27.74
N LYS A 659 12.97 4.11 -28.49
CA LYS A 659 12.17 2.90 -28.23
C LYS A 659 12.36 2.39 -26.81
N LYS A 660 13.63 2.18 -26.41
CA LYS A 660 13.98 1.63 -25.09
C LYS A 660 13.52 2.52 -23.94
N VAL A 661 13.82 3.81 -23.98
CA VAL A 661 13.44 4.77 -22.93
C VAL A 661 11.93 4.89 -22.85
N SER A 662 11.23 4.92 -23.99
CA SER A 662 9.77 5.00 -24.02
C SER A 662 9.12 3.80 -23.33
N GLN A 663 9.59 2.59 -23.60
CA GLN A 663 9.07 1.38 -22.98
C GLN A 663 9.47 1.27 -21.51
N ASP A 664 10.71 1.55 -21.17
CA ASP A 664 11.23 1.45 -19.81
C ASP A 664 10.52 2.41 -18.84
N ILE A 665 10.10 3.58 -19.30
CA ILE A 665 9.29 4.51 -18.48
C ILE A 665 7.91 3.89 -18.18
N GLU A 666 7.25 3.26 -19.16
CA GLU A 666 5.96 2.58 -18.94
C GLU A 666 6.08 1.42 -17.95
N ASP A 667 7.19 0.72 -18.00
CA ASP A 667 7.49 -0.43 -17.14
C ASP A 667 8.13 -0.03 -15.79
N MET A 668 8.30 1.27 -15.53
CA MET A 668 9.02 1.82 -14.35
C MET A 668 10.46 1.30 -14.22
N LYS A 669 11.10 0.94 -15.34
CA LYS A 669 12.50 0.51 -15.41
C LYS A 669 13.43 1.70 -15.66
N PHE A 670 13.34 2.69 -14.79
CA PHE A 670 14.03 3.97 -14.97
C PHE A 670 15.56 3.83 -15.02
N ASN A 671 16.11 2.88 -14.28
CA ASN A 671 17.55 2.60 -14.27
C ASN A 671 18.06 2.13 -15.65
N THR A 672 17.30 1.30 -16.36
CA THR A 672 17.68 0.83 -17.70
C THR A 672 17.41 1.91 -18.76
N ALA A 673 16.39 2.75 -18.58
CA ALA A 673 16.18 3.93 -19.42
C ALA A 673 17.36 4.90 -19.36
N ILE A 674 17.85 5.21 -18.16
CA ILE A 674 19.02 6.07 -17.96
C ILE A 674 20.29 5.40 -18.52
N ALA A 675 20.45 4.09 -18.32
CA ALA A 675 21.58 3.34 -18.89
C ALA A 675 21.58 3.39 -20.43
N ALA A 676 20.42 3.27 -21.08
CA ALA A 676 20.31 3.40 -22.54
C ALA A 676 20.73 4.78 -23.02
N MET A 677 20.34 5.84 -22.31
CA MET A 677 20.80 7.21 -22.60
C MET A 677 22.30 7.38 -22.38
N MET A 678 22.88 6.74 -21.36
CA MET A 678 24.33 6.74 -21.15
C MET A 678 25.09 6.04 -22.31
N THR A 679 24.53 4.93 -22.80
CA THR A 679 25.09 4.23 -23.97
C THR A 679 25.01 5.13 -25.22
N CYS A 680 23.86 5.72 -25.49
CA CYS A 680 23.71 6.66 -26.61
C CYS A 680 24.69 7.85 -26.51
N LEU A 681 24.89 8.41 -25.31
CA LEU A 681 25.87 9.46 -25.07
C LEU A 681 27.30 9.01 -25.37
N ASN A 682 27.65 7.76 -25.07
CA ASN A 682 28.99 7.21 -25.42
C ASN A 682 29.19 7.16 -26.94
N GLU A 683 28.21 6.65 -27.69
CA GLU A 683 28.23 6.62 -29.15
C GLU A 683 28.32 8.04 -29.76
N ILE A 684 27.54 9.00 -29.24
CA ILE A 684 27.65 10.39 -29.69
C ILE A 684 29.06 10.94 -29.50
N ASN A 685 29.66 10.68 -28.34
CA ASN A 685 31.04 11.13 -28.06
C ASN A 685 32.11 10.42 -28.95
N GLU A 686 31.88 9.16 -29.31
CA GLU A 686 32.77 8.41 -30.23
C GLU A 686 32.67 8.95 -31.64
N VAL A 687 31.48 9.24 -32.13
CA VAL A 687 31.23 9.90 -33.40
C VAL A 687 31.80 11.34 -33.42
N GLY A 688 31.84 12.01 -32.29
CA GLY A 688 32.39 13.35 -32.07
C GLY A 688 31.59 14.49 -32.68
N SER A 689 30.39 14.21 -33.18
CA SER A 689 29.50 15.22 -33.77
C SER A 689 28.05 14.74 -33.69
N LEU A 690 27.08 15.67 -33.57
CA LEU A 690 25.66 15.42 -33.70
C LEU A 690 24.98 16.65 -34.27
N THR A 691 23.77 16.48 -34.80
CA THR A 691 22.95 17.62 -35.25
C THR A 691 22.16 18.22 -34.08
N LYS A 692 21.66 19.44 -34.29
CA LYS A 692 20.72 20.07 -33.33
C LYS A 692 19.43 19.26 -33.16
N ASP A 693 18.97 18.62 -34.24
CA ASP A 693 17.75 17.78 -34.21
C ASP A 693 17.99 16.50 -33.41
N GLU A 694 19.12 15.84 -33.58
CA GLU A 694 19.53 14.67 -32.77
C GLU A 694 19.68 15.07 -31.29
N LEU A 695 20.31 16.21 -30.99
CA LEU A 695 20.39 16.69 -29.62
C LEU A 695 19.00 16.99 -29.04
N SER A 696 18.10 17.59 -29.82
CA SER A 696 16.70 17.83 -29.44
C SER A 696 15.98 16.53 -29.05
N VAL A 697 16.15 15.45 -29.81
CA VAL A 697 15.61 14.12 -29.45
C VAL A 697 16.15 13.65 -28.12
N PHE A 698 17.49 13.70 -27.94
CA PHE A 698 18.13 13.26 -26.70
C PHE A 698 17.66 14.05 -25.48
N LEU A 699 17.53 15.38 -25.60
CA LEU A 699 17.05 16.24 -24.50
C LEU A 699 15.60 15.91 -24.11
N ARG A 700 14.72 15.65 -25.07
CA ARG A 700 13.33 15.26 -24.77
C ARG A 700 13.24 13.92 -24.02
N LEU A 701 14.11 12.96 -24.33
CA LEU A 701 14.21 11.69 -23.58
C LEU A 701 14.72 11.89 -22.15
N LEU A 702 15.68 12.79 -21.96
CA LEU A 702 16.29 13.05 -20.65
C LEU A 702 15.45 13.97 -19.77
N CYS A 703 14.60 14.83 -20.37
CA CYS A 703 13.83 15.86 -19.68
C CYS A 703 13.01 15.35 -18.47
N PRO A 704 12.36 14.18 -18.50
CA PRO A 704 11.67 13.65 -17.30
C PRO A 704 12.61 13.42 -16.11
N PHE A 705 13.89 13.13 -16.35
CA PHE A 705 14.87 12.82 -15.31
C PHE A 705 15.69 14.05 -14.87
N ALA A 706 16.04 14.92 -15.80
CA ALA A 706 16.88 16.10 -15.56
C ALA A 706 16.28 17.36 -16.24
N PRO A 707 15.11 17.82 -15.78
CA PRO A 707 14.35 18.84 -16.49
C PRO A 707 15.04 20.19 -16.57
N HIS A 708 15.76 20.61 -15.52
CA HIS A 708 16.39 21.94 -15.51
C HIS A 708 17.50 22.07 -16.57
N LEU A 709 18.36 21.07 -16.66
CA LEU A 709 19.42 21.01 -17.69
C LEU A 709 18.79 20.97 -19.08
N CYS A 710 17.77 20.14 -19.26
CA CYS A 710 17.14 19.99 -20.58
C CYS A 710 16.44 21.25 -21.03
N GLU A 711 15.76 21.98 -20.15
CA GLU A 711 15.17 23.28 -20.48
C GLU A 711 16.24 24.32 -20.89
N GLU A 712 17.34 24.37 -20.14
CA GLU A 712 18.42 25.32 -20.44
C GLU A 712 19.06 25.04 -21.79
N MET A 713 19.34 23.77 -22.09
CA MET A 713 19.91 23.39 -23.38
C MET A 713 18.90 23.56 -24.52
N TRP A 714 17.59 23.30 -24.26
CA TRP A 714 16.51 23.51 -25.23
C TRP A 714 16.41 24.96 -25.65
N GLU A 715 16.44 25.88 -24.68
CA GLU A 715 16.42 27.32 -24.95
C GLU A 715 17.66 27.74 -25.75
N GLN A 716 18.84 27.22 -25.44
CA GLN A 716 20.07 27.51 -26.17
C GLN A 716 20.08 26.98 -27.61
N LEU A 717 19.39 25.85 -27.86
CA LEU A 717 19.21 25.33 -29.21
C LEU A 717 18.26 26.16 -30.07
N GLY A 718 17.50 27.07 -29.44
CA GLY A 718 16.42 27.81 -30.07
C GLY A 718 15.13 26.99 -30.20
N GLY A 719 14.91 26.00 -29.31
CA GLY A 719 13.70 25.20 -29.28
C GLY A 719 12.47 26.05 -28.99
N GLU A 720 11.35 25.72 -29.64
CA GLU A 720 10.10 26.40 -29.42
C GLU A 720 9.44 25.96 -28.09
N GLY A 721 8.96 26.91 -27.30
CA GLY A 721 8.31 26.65 -25.99
C GLY A 721 9.28 26.06 -24.96
N LEU A 722 8.79 25.09 -24.19
CA LEU A 722 9.55 24.40 -23.16
C LEU A 722 9.85 22.94 -23.57
N CYS A 723 11.01 22.43 -23.20
CA CYS A 723 11.36 21.02 -23.39
C CYS A 723 10.33 20.10 -22.72
N SER A 724 9.88 20.45 -21.51
CA SER A 724 8.85 19.70 -20.74
C SER A 724 7.48 19.65 -21.40
N THR A 725 7.21 20.46 -22.41
CA THR A 725 5.94 20.49 -23.17
C THR A 725 6.13 20.17 -24.65
N ALA A 726 7.36 19.97 -25.09
CA ALA A 726 7.66 19.53 -26.45
C ALA A 726 7.15 18.12 -26.69
N GLN A 727 6.79 17.80 -27.96
CA GLN A 727 6.29 16.48 -28.32
C GLN A 727 7.29 15.38 -27.99
N TRP A 728 6.83 14.31 -27.34
CA TRP A 728 7.65 13.12 -27.09
C TRP A 728 8.17 12.55 -28.42
N PRO A 729 9.45 12.18 -28.51
CA PRO A 729 10.02 11.72 -29.79
C PRO A 729 9.46 10.35 -30.19
N ASP A 730 9.16 10.22 -31.48
CA ASP A 730 8.82 8.94 -32.11
C ASP A 730 10.09 8.22 -32.61
N TYR A 731 9.97 6.92 -32.86
CA TYR A 731 11.03 6.09 -33.43
C TYR A 731 10.53 5.29 -34.63
N ASP A 732 11.44 4.99 -35.53
CA ASP A 732 11.21 4.11 -36.67
C ASP A 732 11.77 2.71 -36.37
N GLU A 733 10.87 1.72 -36.30
CA GLU A 733 11.23 0.32 -35.99
C GLU A 733 12.24 -0.23 -36.97
N SER A 734 12.13 0.13 -38.27
CA SER A 734 13.03 -0.34 -39.31
C SER A 734 14.47 0.16 -39.13
N LYS A 735 14.65 1.26 -38.41
CA LYS A 735 15.94 1.86 -38.09
C LYS A 735 16.51 1.42 -36.74
N CYS A 736 15.77 0.57 -36.03
CA CYS A 736 16.24 -0.03 -34.77
C CYS A 736 17.14 -1.27 -34.97
N VAL A 737 17.58 -1.55 -36.19
CA VAL A 737 18.51 -2.63 -36.51
C VAL A 737 19.94 -2.12 -36.56
N ASP A 738 20.88 -2.94 -36.14
CA ASP A 738 22.33 -2.66 -36.38
C ASP A 738 22.69 -3.08 -37.79
N ASP A 739 23.44 -2.26 -38.51
CA ASP A 739 24.00 -2.65 -39.81
C ASP A 739 25.05 -3.75 -39.61
N GLU A 740 25.74 -3.72 -38.48
CA GLU A 740 26.74 -4.70 -38.09
C GLU A 740 26.48 -5.21 -36.67
N ILE A 741 26.79 -6.48 -36.44
CA ILE A 741 26.69 -7.14 -35.13
C ILE A 741 27.97 -7.83 -34.74
N GLU A 742 28.36 -7.81 -33.50
CA GLU A 742 29.47 -8.61 -32.98
C GLU A 742 28.94 -10.00 -32.58
N ILE A 743 29.52 -11.03 -33.22
CA ILE A 743 29.23 -12.43 -32.91
C ILE A 743 30.43 -13.11 -32.28
N ALA A 744 30.15 -13.98 -31.28
CA ALA A 744 31.23 -14.75 -30.64
C ALA A 744 31.57 -15.97 -31.45
N VAL A 745 32.87 -16.30 -31.53
CA VAL A 745 33.36 -17.53 -32.15
C VAL A 745 33.80 -18.52 -31.09
N GLN A 746 33.18 -19.68 -31.12
CA GLN A 746 33.52 -20.79 -30.24
C GLN A 746 34.24 -21.89 -31.01
N VAL A 747 35.26 -22.49 -30.39
CA VAL A 747 35.87 -23.76 -30.84
C VAL A 747 35.63 -24.79 -29.73
N ASN A 748 34.94 -25.86 -30.07
CA ASN A 748 34.55 -26.93 -29.15
C ASN A 748 33.81 -26.37 -27.91
N GLY A 749 32.87 -25.41 -28.12
CA GLY A 749 32.05 -24.80 -27.09
C GLY A 749 32.75 -23.75 -26.20
N ARG A 750 33.99 -23.41 -26.47
CA ARG A 750 34.71 -22.36 -25.74
C ARG A 750 34.93 -21.14 -26.63
N VAL A 751 34.54 -19.97 -26.16
CA VAL A 751 34.75 -18.70 -26.88
C VAL A 751 36.25 -18.48 -27.08
N ARG A 752 36.67 -18.25 -28.33
CA ARG A 752 38.05 -18.00 -28.73
C ARG A 752 38.26 -16.60 -29.26
N ASP A 753 37.24 -16.05 -29.94
CA ASP A 753 37.31 -14.71 -30.47
C ASP A 753 35.92 -14.12 -30.67
N ARG A 754 35.86 -12.88 -31.09
CA ARG A 754 34.66 -12.17 -31.52
C ARG A 754 35.00 -11.36 -32.77
N PHE A 755 34.03 -11.17 -33.65
CA PHE A 755 34.23 -10.35 -34.84
C PHE A 755 32.91 -9.70 -35.28
N THR A 756 33.04 -8.54 -35.91
CA THR A 756 31.94 -7.75 -36.41
C THR A 756 31.56 -8.22 -37.81
N VAL A 757 30.27 -8.40 -38.03
CA VAL A 757 29.71 -8.86 -39.30
C VAL A 757 28.46 -8.07 -39.63
N PRO A 758 28.05 -7.95 -40.91
CA PRO A 758 26.72 -7.41 -41.25
C PRO A 758 25.62 -8.17 -40.52
N ALA A 759 24.60 -7.44 -40.04
CA ALA A 759 23.50 -8.05 -39.25
C ALA A 759 22.69 -9.09 -40.01
N ASP A 760 22.65 -8.96 -41.34
CA ASP A 760 21.96 -9.85 -42.27
C ASP A 760 22.86 -10.99 -42.83
N ILE A 761 24.07 -11.17 -42.24
CA ILE A 761 25.01 -12.19 -42.68
C ILE A 761 24.39 -13.58 -42.64
N ASP A 762 24.52 -14.32 -43.73
CA ASP A 762 24.06 -15.71 -43.77
C ASP A 762 25.02 -16.66 -43.01
N ALA A 763 24.56 -17.90 -42.81
CA ALA A 763 25.32 -18.89 -42.07
C ALA A 763 26.68 -19.19 -42.72
N ALA A 764 26.76 -19.19 -44.07
CA ALA A 764 27.96 -19.48 -44.80
C ALA A 764 29.01 -18.37 -44.64
N GLY A 765 28.59 -17.12 -44.76
CA GLY A 765 29.42 -15.94 -44.53
C GLY A 765 29.95 -15.84 -43.10
N ALA A 766 29.08 -16.04 -42.11
CA ALA A 766 29.45 -16.01 -40.71
C ALA A 766 30.47 -17.10 -40.34
N ILE A 767 30.30 -18.32 -40.85
CA ILE A 767 31.21 -19.44 -40.62
C ILE A 767 32.53 -19.19 -41.33
N ALA A 768 32.49 -18.72 -42.57
CA ALA A 768 33.72 -18.39 -43.32
C ALA A 768 34.53 -17.28 -42.64
N GLY A 769 33.84 -16.19 -42.18
CA GLY A 769 34.50 -15.12 -41.43
C GLY A 769 35.13 -15.62 -40.11
N ALA A 770 34.37 -16.44 -39.35
CA ALA A 770 34.89 -17.03 -38.13
C ALA A 770 36.14 -17.88 -38.32
N LYS A 771 36.23 -18.67 -39.40
CA LYS A 771 37.40 -19.49 -39.74
C LYS A 771 38.59 -18.64 -40.17
N ALA A 772 38.35 -17.45 -40.67
CA ALA A 772 39.43 -16.57 -41.16
C ALA A 772 40.16 -15.85 -40.01
N LEU A 773 39.61 -15.82 -38.81
CA LEU A 773 40.21 -15.15 -37.65
C LEU A 773 41.47 -15.85 -37.18
N ASP A 774 42.57 -15.11 -36.99
CA ASP A 774 43.87 -15.68 -36.63
C ASP A 774 43.83 -16.42 -35.28
N LYS A 775 43.14 -15.88 -34.27
CA LYS A 775 42.98 -16.57 -33.01
C LYS A 775 42.13 -17.85 -33.11
N VAL A 776 41.26 -17.97 -34.07
CA VAL A 776 40.45 -19.19 -34.29
C VAL A 776 41.35 -20.22 -35.01
N LYS A 777 42.17 -19.81 -35.98
CA LYS A 777 43.14 -20.67 -36.68
C LYS A 777 44.10 -21.36 -35.72
N GLU A 778 44.57 -20.67 -34.67
CA GLU A 778 45.42 -21.27 -33.62
C GLU A 778 44.83 -22.54 -33.01
N PHE A 779 43.49 -22.67 -32.98
CA PHE A 779 42.78 -23.81 -32.41
C PHE A 779 42.23 -24.78 -33.47
N THR A 780 42.31 -24.44 -34.77
CA THR A 780 41.69 -25.22 -35.83
C THR A 780 42.72 -25.69 -36.87
N ASP A 781 43.94 -25.17 -36.87
CA ASP A 781 44.97 -25.63 -37.77
C ASP A 781 45.36 -27.08 -37.52
N GLY A 782 45.35 -27.88 -38.58
CA GLY A 782 45.58 -29.32 -38.49
C GLY A 782 44.43 -30.15 -37.92
N MET A 783 43.29 -29.54 -37.74
CA MET A 783 42.10 -30.21 -37.25
C MET A 783 41.03 -30.45 -38.35
N VAL A 784 40.18 -31.44 -38.14
CA VAL A 784 39.04 -31.73 -39.04
C VAL A 784 37.78 -31.13 -38.44
N PHE A 785 37.06 -30.33 -39.22
CA PHE A 785 35.78 -29.79 -38.82
C PHE A 785 34.70 -30.89 -38.85
N VAL A 786 34.13 -31.18 -37.69
CA VAL A 786 33.10 -32.21 -37.49
C VAL A 786 31.71 -31.63 -37.61
N LYS A 787 31.51 -30.43 -37.05
CA LYS A 787 30.24 -29.71 -37.10
C LYS A 787 30.50 -28.22 -37.07
N GLU A 788 29.77 -27.49 -37.88
CA GLU A 788 29.78 -26.03 -37.93
C GLU A 788 28.35 -25.52 -37.66
N LEU A 789 28.19 -24.65 -36.67
CA LEU A 789 26.91 -24.14 -36.27
C LEU A 789 26.96 -22.63 -36.18
N TYR A 790 26.03 -21.99 -36.88
CA TYR A 790 25.73 -20.56 -36.70
C TYR A 790 24.41 -20.37 -35.99
N VAL A 791 24.43 -19.61 -34.92
CA VAL A 791 23.23 -19.14 -34.25
C VAL A 791 23.09 -17.67 -34.64
N PRO A 792 22.10 -17.31 -35.46
CA PRO A 792 21.92 -15.96 -35.98
C PRO A 792 21.99 -14.90 -34.89
N GLY A 793 22.82 -13.87 -35.11
CA GLY A 793 23.00 -12.75 -34.20
C GLY A 793 23.69 -13.06 -32.88
N LYS A 794 24.20 -14.28 -32.66
CA LYS A 794 24.77 -14.68 -31.36
C LYS A 794 26.18 -15.25 -31.46
N LEU A 795 26.36 -16.34 -32.17
CA LEU A 795 27.62 -17.02 -32.20
C LEU A 795 27.83 -17.97 -33.40
N VAL A 796 29.07 -18.22 -33.73
CA VAL A 796 29.52 -19.37 -34.53
C VAL A 796 30.21 -20.38 -33.62
N ASN A 797 29.85 -21.66 -33.68
CA ASN A 797 30.53 -22.73 -32.98
C ASN A 797 31.13 -23.73 -33.96
N LEU A 798 32.45 -23.83 -33.96
CA LEU A 798 33.25 -24.74 -34.77
C LEU A 798 33.65 -25.94 -33.92
N VAL A 799 33.12 -27.11 -34.23
CA VAL A 799 33.47 -28.35 -33.54
C VAL A 799 34.55 -29.04 -34.37
N VAL A 800 35.71 -29.19 -33.81
CA VAL A 800 36.91 -29.78 -34.47
C VAL A 800 37.47 -30.97 -33.67
N LYS A 801 38.11 -31.91 -34.38
CA LYS A 801 38.86 -33.05 -33.80
C LYS A 801 40.21 -33.17 -34.46
N PRO A 802 41.23 -33.79 -33.82
CA PRO A 802 42.50 -34.11 -34.50
C PRO A 802 42.29 -34.96 -35.75
N GLN A 803 43.16 -34.79 -36.75
CA GLN A 803 43.17 -35.64 -37.96
C GLN A 803 43.40 -37.10 -37.62
#